data_f83d8865c2d54a354b8e88011cf0c1ef
#
_entry.id   f83d8865c2d54a354b8e88011cf0c1ef
#
_cell.length_a   1.000
_cell.length_b   1.000
_cell.length_c   1.000
_cell.angle_alpha   90.00
_cell.angle_beta   90.00
_cell.angle_gamma   90.00
#
_symmetry.space_group_name_H-M   'P 1'
#
loop_
_entity.id
_entity.type
_entity.pdbx_description
1 polymer ?
#
loop_
_entity_poly.entity_id
_entity_poly.type
_entity_poly.pdbx_seq_one_letter_code
_entity_poly.pdbx_strand_id
1 'polypeptide(L)'
;MTVESFLQGRWQAGSGEGRPMFDAVTGEEIDRLSTDGLDLAGAAAYARRTGGPALRELSFHQRASLLKALAGHLREHREELYALSARTGATLGDSKFDVDGGIGVLQAYASKGKRELPAGTVLVEGDVEPLSKDGSFLAQHVLTPLQGVAVQVNAYNFPCWGPLEKLAPAFLAGVPSIIKPATPTAFLTAGLVRLIADSGLLPDGAVQFVAGGVGDLFDHLTEQDLVSFTGSASTARQLRTHPNLSARAVRFTAEADSLNCSILGPDATPGTPEFDLYVKQLVTEMTVKAGQKCTAIRRAFVPGEHLDAVADAVRGRLERVVVGNPANPDVRMGALAGLEQREEVRRSLKALLDGSRVLFGSPDSVEVTDADAERGAFLSPVLLAADPGSAAVHEVEAFGPVSSLVPYTSTEQVIELAARGQGSLAGSVVTGDRDFAREVVLGVAPWHGRLLVLDQTDAKSSTGHGSPMPQLVHGGPGRAGGGEEMGGVRGVKHHMQRTAVQGSPEMLTAITGQWVPGTERRVTDVHPFRKHLEELRIGDTVVGGPRRVTLEDVEHFAEFTGDTFYAHMDADAAAQNPFFGERVAHGYLVVSFAAGLFVDPAPGPVLANFGVDSLRFLTPVTFDDELTITLTAKQITPRDTAAYGEVRWDADVTNQNGDSVARYDVLTLVAKQS
;
A
#
# COMPACT_ATOMS: atom_id res chain seq x y z
N MET A 1 34.19 -5.87 -15.38
CA MET A 1 34.16 -5.15 -14.08
C MET A 1 33.19 -5.90 -13.18
N THR A 2 33.24 -5.70 -11.87
CA THR A 2 32.31 -6.36 -10.96
C THR A 2 31.37 -5.30 -10.37
N VAL A 3 30.06 -5.52 -10.41
CA VAL A 3 29.10 -4.63 -9.74
C VAL A 3 29.39 -4.62 -8.24
N GLU A 4 29.60 -3.42 -7.72
CA GLU A 4 29.94 -3.22 -6.30
C GLU A 4 28.69 -3.24 -5.43
N SER A 5 28.83 -3.76 -4.22
CA SER A 5 27.88 -3.61 -3.12
C SER A 5 28.10 -2.27 -2.40
N PHE A 6 27.02 -1.65 -1.91
CA PHE A 6 27.09 -0.46 -1.06
C PHE A 6 26.84 -0.84 0.39
N LEU A 7 27.90 -1.05 1.15
CA LEU A 7 27.85 -1.52 2.52
C LEU A 7 28.63 -0.58 3.44
N GLN A 8 28.06 -0.31 4.61
CA GLN A 8 28.71 0.51 5.65
C GLN A 8 29.15 1.90 5.11
N GLY A 9 28.34 2.49 4.22
CA GLY A 9 28.57 3.81 3.61
C GLY A 9 29.61 3.85 2.50
N ARG A 10 30.06 2.70 1.94
CA ARG A 10 31.07 2.65 0.87
C ARG A 10 30.76 1.56 -0.16
N TRP A 11 31.20 1.80 -1.38
CA TRP A 11 31.14 0.84 -2.47
C TRP A 11 32.28 -0.18 -2.33
N GLN A 12 31.98 -1.47 -2.50
CA GLN A 12 32.91 -2.59 -2.30
C GLN A 12 32.60 -3.69 -3.31
N ALA A 13 33.60 -4.19 -4.00
CA ALA A 13 33.49 -5.36 -4.86
C ALA A 13 33.64 -6.65 -4.03
N GLY A 14 32.82 -7.65 -4.29
CA GLY A 14 33.09 -9.01 -3.80
C GLY A 14 34.27 -9.63 -4.50
N SER A 15 34.84 -10.66 -3.91
CA SER A 15 35.97 -11.42 -4.44
C SER A 15 35.53 -12.59 -5.36
N GLY A 16 36.49 -13.24 -6.05
CA GLY A 16 36.24 -14.40 -6.91
C GLY A 16 35.69 -14.05 -8.30
N GLU A 17 35.37 -15.09 -9.07
CA GLU A 17 34.88 -14.92 -10.44
C GLU A 17 33.50 -14.27 -10.53
N GLY A 18 32.65 -14.41 -9.51
CA GLY A 18 31.29 -13.93 -9.48
C GLY A 18 30.37 -14.59 -10.52
N ARG A 19 29.07 -14.28 -10.44
CA ARG A 19 28.06 -14.72 -11.42
C ARG A 19 27.94 -13.67 -12.52
N PRO A 20 27.98 -14.07 -13.82
CA PRO A 20 27.83 -13.15 -14.93
C PRO A 20 26.39 -12.64 -15.05
N MET A 21 26.24 -11.41 -15.52
CA MET A 21 24.99 -10.80 -15.95
C MET A 21 25.07 -10.51 -17.45
N PHE A 22 23.97 -10.70 -18.14
CA PHE A 22 23.91 -10.55 -19.58
C PHE A 22 22.90 -9.50 -19.99
N ASP A 23 23.19 -8.83 -21.09
CA ASP A 23 22.27 -7.99 -21.81
C ASP A 23 21.20 -8.89 -22.42
N ALA A 24 19.94 -8.67 -22.04
CA ALA A 24 18.83 -9.53 -22.47
C ALA A 24 18.53 -9.44 -23.96
N VAL A 25 18.94 -8.35 -24.63
CA VAL A 25 18.71 -8.11 -26.06
C VAL A 25 19.81 -8.72 -26.92
N THR A 26 21.09 -8.55 -26.50
CA THR A 26 22.25 -8.96 -27.31
C THR A 26 22.89 -10.27 -26.84
N GLY A 27 22.58 -10.73 -25.62
CA GLY A 27 23.23 -11.88 -25.01
C GLY A 27 24.69 -11.64 -24.60
N GLU A 28 25.18 -10.40 -24.64
CA GLU A 28 26.55 -10.06 -24.25
C GLU A 28 26.67 -9.94 -22.74
N GLU A 29 27.79 -10.41 -22.19
CA GLU A 29 28.08 -10.24 -20.75
C GLU A 29 28.25 -8.76 -20.43
N ILE A 30 27.47 -8.25 -19.47
CA ILE A 30 27.53 -6.86 -19.01
C ILE A 30 28.62 -6.71 -17.95
N ASP A 31 28.53 -7.55 -16.93
CA ASP A 31 29.34 -7.46 -15.71
C ASP A 31 29.11 -8.72 -14.85
N ARG A 32 29.79 -8.78 -13.73
CA ARG A 32 29.67 -9.89 -12.76
C ARG A 32 29.36 -9.36 -11.37
N LEU A 33 28.83 -10.20 -10.51
CA LEU A 33 28.54 -9.86 -9.12
C LEU A 33 28.90 -11.02 -8.19
N SER A 34 29.42 -10.66 -7.00
CA SER A 34 29.80 -11.60 -5.96
C SER A 34 29.60 -11.00 -4.57
N THR A 35 29.19 -11.84 -3.63
CA THR A 35 29.15 -11.50 -2.20
C THR A 35 30.35 -12.10 -1.43
N ASP A 36 31.22 -12.85 -2.11
CA ASP A 36 32.36 -13.52 -1.44
C ASP A 36 33.30 -12.48 -0.85
N GLY A 37 33.67 -12.67 0.42
CA GLY A 37 34.56 -11.77 1.15
C GLY A 37 33.97 -10.46 1.62
N LEU A 38 32.67 -10.22 1.39
CA LEU A 38 31.97 -9.06 1.94
C LEU A 38 31.56 -9.30 3.40
N ASP A 39 31.66 -8.26 4.22
CA ASP A 39 31.28 -8.28 5.64
C ASP A 39 29.74 -8.04 5.78
N LEU A 40 28.94 -9.10 5.55
CA LEU A 40 27.49 -9.02 5.66
C LEU A 40 27.01 -8.92 7.13
N ALA A 41 27.77 -9.49 8.06
CA ALA A 41 27.55 -9.31 9.50
C ALA A 41 27.69 -7.84 9.90
N GLY A 42 28.78 -7.20 9.47
CA GLY A 42 29.04 -5.78 9.67
C GLY A 42 27.97 -4.89 9.01
N ALA A 43 27.50 -5.26 7.82
CA ALA A 43 26.42 -4.55 7.15
C ALA A 43 25.11 -4.57 7.97
N ALA A 44 24.69 -5.73 8.46
CA ALA A 44 23.52 -5.85 9.33
C ALA A 44 23.69 -5.07 10.64
N ALA A 45 24.88 -5.16 11.24
CA ALA A 45 25.21 -4.42 12.46
C ALA A 45 25.24 -2.90 12.24
N TYR A 46 25.75 -2.42 11.09
CA TYR A 46 25.78 -1.01 10.73
C TYR A 46 24.37 -0.44 10.53
N ALA A 47 23.50 -1.17 9.83
CA ALA A 47 22.10 -0.80 9.69
C ALA A 47 21.43 -0.59 11.06
N ARG A 48 21.62 -1.55 12.00
CA ARG A 48 21.02 -1.48 13.34
C ARG A 48 21.59 -0.36 14.21
N ARG A 49 22.91 -0.14 14.18
CA ARG A 49 23.61 0.77 15.12
C ARG A 49 23.73 2.20 14.60
N THR A 50 23.69 2.40 13.29
CA THR A 50 23.81 3.72 12.65
C THR A 50 22.50 4.12 11.97
N GLY A 51 22.03 3.35 11.01
CA GLY A 51 20.84 3.69 10.22
C GLY A 51 19.56 3.74 11.04
N GLY A 52 19.36 2.73 11.89
CA GLY A 52 18.15 2.63 12.73
C GLY A 52 17.99 3.80 13.69
N PRO A 53 18.97 4.12 14.56
CA PRO A 53 18.90 5.29 15.43
C PRO A 53 18.66 6.59 14.67
N ALA A 54 19.44 6.85 13.60
CA ALA A 54 19.29 8.06 12.79
C ALA A 54 17.88 8.23 12.20
N LEU A 55 17.26 7.13 11.75
CA LEU A 55 15.88 7.16 11.26
C LEU A 55 14.86 7.36 12.40
N ARG A 56 15.05 6.75 13.56
CA ARG A 56 14.10 6.82 14.69
C ARG A 56 14.13 8.15 15.44
N GLU A 57 15.21 8.92 15.32
CA GLU A 57 15.26 10.32 15.80
C GLU A 57 14.35 11.23 14.98
N LEU A 58 14.08 10.89 13.73
CA LEU A 58 13.19 11.65 12.85
C LEU A 58 11.72 11.29 13.13
N SER A 59 10.85 12.30 13.10
CA SER A 59 9.40 12.08 13.10
C SER A 59 8.93 11.41 11.79
N PHE A 60 7.70 10.87 11.80
CA PHE A 60 7.09 10.35 10.56
C PHE A 60 7.05 11.42 9.46
N HIS A 61 6.74 12.68 9.82
CA HIS A 61 6.67 13.78 8.85
C HIS A 61 8.03 14.16 8.28
N GLN A 62 9.11 14.11 9.09
CA GLN A 62 10.46 14.35 8.60
C GLN A 62 10.91 13.24 7.64
N ARG A 63 10.67 11.97 8.00
CA ARG A 63 10.94 10.84 7.09
C ARG A 63 10.14 10.94 5.79
N ALA A 64 8.86 11.34 5.87
CA ALA A 64 8.04 11.58 4.69
C ALA A 64 8.59 12.71 3.80
N SER A 65 9.16 13.76 4.40
CA SER A 65 9.81 14.85 3.65
C SER A 65 11.06 14.37 2.92
N LEU A 66 11.86 13.51 3.54
CA LEU A 66 13.04 12.90 2.90
C LEU A 66 12.63 11.98 1.73
N LEU A 67 11.59 11.15 1.87
CA LEU A 67 11.06 10.35 0.77
C LEU A 67 10.58 11.23 -0.39
N LYS A 68 9.94 12.36 -0.11
CA LYS A 68 9.52 13.32 -1.15
C LYS A 68 10.72 13.91 -1.90
N ALA A 69 11.76 14.29 -1.17
CA ALA A 69 13.00 14.83 -1.75
C ALA A 69 13.70 13.79 -2.61
N LEU A 70 13.82 12.55 -2.11
CA LEU A 70 14.38 11.42 -2.86
C LEU A 70 13.61 11.15 -4.14
N ALA A 71 12.28 11.13 -4.10
CA ALA A 71 11.45 10.96 -5.29
C ALA A 71 11.66 12.08 -6.32
N GLY A 72 11.90 13.31 -5.87
CA GLY A 72 12.28 14.46 -6.73
C GLY A 72 13.61 14.20 -7.42
N HIS A 73 14.64 13.85 -6.65
CA HIS A 73 15.98 13.56 -7.17
C HIS A 73 15.98 12.42 -8.20
N LEU A 74 15.36 11.29 -7.88
CA LEU A 74 15.27 10.16 -8.81
C LEU A 74 14.52 10.50 -10.10
N ARG A 75 13.52 11.39 -10.04
CA ARG A 75 12.79 11.85 -11.23
C ARG A 75 13.68 12.68 -12.16
N GLU A 76 14.58 13.50 -11.61
CA GLU A 76 15.54 14.28 -12.39
C GLU A 76 16.53 13.38 -13.14
N HIS A 77 16.88 12.22 -12.57
CA HIS A 77 17.87 11.27 -13.12
C HIS A 77 17.24 10.05 -13.81
N ARG A 78 15.94 10.01 -14.04
CA ARG A 78 15.22 8.82 -14.55
C ARG A 78 15.68 8.35 -15.93
N GLU A 79 16.17 9.25 -16.77
CA GLU A 79 16.65 8.90 -18.12
C GLU A 79 17.89 7.99 -18.06
N GLU A 80 18.74 8.14 -17.05
CA GLU A 80 19.87 7.26 -16.80
C GLU A 80 19.39 5.83 -16.49
N LEU A 81 18.32 5.73 -15.68
CA LEU A 81 17.71 4.45 -15.35
C LEU A 81 17.00 3.81 -16.56
N TYR A 82 16.36 4.60 -17.43
CA TYR A 82 15.76 4.08 -18.66
C TYR A 82 16.81 3.50 -19.59
N ALA A 83 17.97 4.14 -19.73
CA ALA A 83 19.07 3.65 -20.55
C ALA A 83 19.60 2.29 -20.04
N LEU A 84 19.69 2.11 -18.73
CA LEU A 84 20.04 0.81 -18.13
C LEU A 84 18.91 -0.21 -18.30
N SER A 85 17.66 0.22 -18.12
CA SER A 85 16.47 -0.64 -18.20
C SER A 85 16.31 -1.29 -19.57
N ALA A 86 16.65 -0.59 -20.66
CA ALA A 86 16.61 -1.14 -22.01
C ALA A 86 17.42 -2.43 -22.16
N ARG A 87 18.53 -2.58 -21.44
CA ARG A 87 19.40 -3.77 -21.43
C ARG A 87 18.76 -4.98 -20.74
N THR A 88 17.68 -4.77 -19.97
CA THR A 88 16.86 -5.86 -19.40
C THR A 88 15.81 -6.40 -20.37
N GLY A 89 15.79 -5.92 -21.61
CA GLY A 89 14.76 -6.21 -22.61
C GLY A 89 13.53 -5.29 -22.52
N ALA A 90 13.51 -4.33 -21.60
CA ALA A 90 12.36 -3.45 -21.38
C ALA A 90 12.24 -2.39 -22.48
N THR A 91 11.04 -2.23 -23.07
CA THR A 91 10.72 -1.08 -23.93
C THR A 91 10.73 0.21 -23.11
N LEU A 92 10.72 1.38 -23.77
CA LEU A 92 10.61 2.66 -23.06
C LEU A 92 9.32 2.73 -22.21
N GLY A 93 8.21 2.14 -22.69
CA GLY A 93 6.96 2.03 -21.93
C GLY A 93 7.13 1.19 -20.67
N ASP A 94 7.79 0.05 -20.79
CA ASP A 94 8.10 -0.83 -19.66
C ASP A 94 9.08 -0.19 -18.66
N SER A 95 10.07 0.56 -19.17
CA SER A 95 11.03 1.29 -18.34
C SER A 95 10.34 2.38 -17.52
N LYS A 96 9.43 3.14 -18.14
CA LYS A 96 8.59 4.11 -17.43
C LYS A 96 7.69 3.46 -16.39
N PHE A 97 7.12 2.31 -16.73
CA PHE A 97 6.27 1.58 -15.78
C PHE A 97 7.05 1.17 -14.53
N ASP A 98 8.27 0.67 -14.66
CA ASP A 98 9.13 0.27 -13.54
C ASP A 98 9.70 1.50 -12.78
N VAL A 99 10.37 2.41 -13.46
CA VAL A 99 11.09 3.53 -12.85
C VAL A 99 10.14 4.59 -12.32
N ASP A 100 9.23 5.11 -13.16
CA ASP A 100 8.29 6.16 -12.74
C ASP A 100 7.26 5.61 -11.75
N GLY A 101 6.88 4.32 -11.89
CA GLY A 101 6.01 3.63 -10.94
C GLY A 101 6.65 3.55 -9.55
N GLY A 102 7.90 3.13 -9.46
CA GLY A 102 8.64 3.08 -8.19
C GLY A 102 8.82 4.48 -7.56
N ILE A 103 9.14 5.50 -8.37
CA ILE A 103 9.21 6.90 -7.91
C ILE A 103 7.83 7.37 -7.41
N GLY A 104 6.77 6.98 -8.11
CA GLY A 104 5.38 7.25 -7.72
C GLY A 104 5.01 6.63 -6.37
N VAL A 105 5.51 5.44 -6.06
CA VAL A 105 5.34 4.80 -4.75
C VAL A 105 5.97 5.65 -3.64
N LEU A 106 7.22 6.12 -3.81
CA LEU A 106 7.85 7.01 -2.83
C LEU A 106 7.01 8.27 -2.56
N GLN A 107 6.45 8.88 -3.61
CA GLN A 107 5.59 10.07 -3.49
C GLN A 107 4.28 9.78 -2.77
N ALA A 108 3.65 8.65 -3.09
CA ALA A 108 2.41 8.24 -2.44
C ALA A 108 2.63 8.02 -0.93
N TYR A 109 3.71 7.33 -0.55
CA TYR A 109 4.07 7.13 0.86
C TYR A 109 4.47 8.43 1.55
N ALA A 110 5.21 9.31 0.89
CA ALA A 110 5.54 10.64 1.42
C ALA A 110 4.27 11.46 1.71
N SER A 111 3.31 11.44 0.78
CA SER A 111 2.02 12.13 0.96
C SER A 111 1.19 11.52 2.09
N LYS A 112 1.08 10.19 2.14
CA LYS A 112 0.35 9.48 3.19
C LYS A 112 1.02 9.65 4.56
N GLY A 113 2.34 9.58 4.63
CA GLY A 113 3.09 9.80 5.86
C GLY A 113 2.77 11.14 6.51
N LYS A 114 2.59 12.19 5.71
CA LYS A 114 2.21 13.52 6.21
C LYS A 114 0.74 13.67 6.59
N ARG A 115 -0.16 12.92 5.94
CA ARG A 115 -1.61 13.08 6.15
C ARG A 115 -2.19 12.08 7.16
N GLU A 116 -1.63 10.88 7.23
CA GLU A 116 -2.23 9.74 7.94
C GLU A 116 -1.40 9.28 9.14
N LEU A 117 -0.13 9.73 9.25
CA LEU A 117 0.72 9.44 10.39
C LEU A 117 0.89 10.68 11.29
N PRO A 118 1.14 10.49 12.59
CA PRO A 118 1.34 11.61 13.52
C PRO A 118 2.65 12.36 13.24
N ALA A 119 2.75 13.59 13.74
CA ALA A 119 4.00 14.37 13.67
C ALA A 119 5.11 13.85 14.59
N GLY A 120 4.79 12.91 15.49
CA GLY A 120 5.74 12.28 16.41
C GLY A 120 6.45 11.06 15.82
N THR A 121 6.93 10.20 16.74
CA THR A 121 7.64 8.94 16.42
C THR A 121 6.87 7.69 16.84
N VAL A 122 5.77 7.85 17.59
CA VAL A 122 4.89 6.80 18.09
C VAL A 122 3.55 6.87 17.36
N LEU A 123 3.06 5.74 16.88
CA LEU A 123 1.75 5.63 16.26
C LEU A 123 0.78 4.95 17.24
N VAL A 124 -0.30 5.65 17.58
CA VAL A 124 -1.39 5.11 18.40
C VAL A 124 -2.42 4.43 17.50
N GLU A 125 -2.92 3.28 17.90
CA GLU A 125 -3.90 2.53 17.13
C GLU A 125 -5.14 2.20 17.96
N GLY A 126 -6.29 2.53 17.39
CA GLY A 126 -7.59 2.32 18.03
C GLY A 126 -7.91 3.30 19.16
N ASP A 127 -9.08 3.13 19.72
CA ASP A 127 -9.53 3.92 20.86
C ASP A 127 -8.92 3.38 22.17
N VAL A 128 -8.99 4.20 23.22
CA VAL A 128 -8.60 3.78 24.58
C VAL A 128 -9.61 2.78 25.10
N GLU A 129 -9.13 1.65 25.64
CA GLU A 129 -9.95 0.57 26.17
C GLU A 129 -10.02 0.68 27.70
N PRO A 130 -11.21 0.86 28.32
CA PRO A 130 -11.35 0.85 29.77
C PRO A 130 -11.23 -0.57 30.33
N LEU A 131 -10.29 -0.76 31.25
CA LEU A 131 -10.07 -2.03 31.94
C LEU A 131 -10.64 -2.04 33.38
N SER A 132 -10.92 -0.84 33.94
CA SER A 132 -11.62 -0.67 35.22
C SER A 132 -12.95 0.06 35.00
N LYS A 133 -13.92 -0.20 35.89
CA LYS A 133 -15.24 0.45 35.81
C LYS A 133 -15.22 1.95 36.08
N ASP A 134 -14.28 2.40 36.88
CA ASP A 134 -14.09 3.81 37.27
C ASP A 134 -13.19 4.59 36.32
N GLY A 135 -12.66 3.93 35.26
CA GLY A 135 -11.78 4.57 34.28
C GLY A 135 -10.36 4.89 34.80
N SER A 136 -9.98 4.40 35.98
CA SER A 136 -8.65 4.64 36.58
C SER A 136 -7.56 3.77 35.96
N PHE A 137 -7.93 2.69 35.25
CA PHE A 137 -7.01 1.76 34.60
C PHE A 137 -7.49 1.46 33.18
N LEU A 138 -6.65 1.79 32.20
CA LEU A 138 -6.95 1.79 30.78
C LEU A 138 -5.90 1.03 29.98
N ALA A 139 -6.18 0.72 28.73
CA ALA A 139 -5.22 0.21 27.76
C ALA A 139 -5.25 0.97 26.45
N GLN A 140 -4.10 1.02 25.78
CA GLN A 140 -3.95 1.60 24.44
C GLN A 140 -2.93 0.80 23.64
N HIS A 141 -3.21 0.54 22.36
CA HIS A 141 -2.21 -0.01 21.46
C HIS A 141 -1.30 1.08 20.91
N VAL A 142 -0.01 0.86 21.05
CA VAL A 142 1.02 1.73 20.44
C VAL A 142 1.87 0.92 19.49
N LEU A 143 2.32 1.55 18.40
CA LEU A 143 3.27 0.96 17.48
C LEU A 143 4.56 1.79 17.50
N THR A 144 5.67 1.09 17.65
CA THR A 144 7.02 1.65 17.60
C THR A 144 7.85 0.94 16.53
N PRO A 145 8.85 1.62 15.92
CA PRO A 145 9.72 0.98 14.94
C PRO A 145 10.39 -0.28 15.48
N LEU A 146 10.52 -1.31 14.64
CA LEU A 146 11.44 -2.42 14.92
C LEU A 146 12.87 -1.87 15.09
N GLN A 147 13.66 -2.48 15.96
CA GLN A 147 15.04 -2.07 16.25
C GLN A 147 16.06 -2.71 15.30
N GLY A 148 15.59 -3.40 14.28
CA GLY A 148 16.35 -4.19 13.33
C GLY A 148 16.56 -3.53 11.98
N VAL A 149 16.75 -4.39 10.96
CA VAL A 149 16.90 -4.03 9.55
C VAL A 149 15.89 -4.78 8.68
N ALA A 150 15.40 -4.13 7.63
CA ALA A 150 14.58 -4.73 6.60
C ALA A 150 15.48 -5.25 5.47
N VAL A 151 15.60 -6.56 5.35
CA VAL A 151 16.29 -7.20 4.22
C VAL A 151 15.30 -7.42 3.10
N GLN A 152 15.55 -6.80 1.95
CA GLN A 152 14.67 -6.81 0.79
C GLN A 152 15.27 -7.68 -0.30
N VAL A 153 14.76 -8.88 -0.49
CA VAL A 153 15.15 -9.79 -1.57
C VAL A 153 14.19 -9.58 -2.74
N ASN A 154 14.66 -8.90 -3.77
CA ASN A 154 13.85 -8.43 -4.88
C ASN A 154 13.92 -9.35 -6.10
N ALA A 155 12.83 -9.41 -6.88
CA ALA A 155 12.76 -10.11 -8.15
C ALA A 155 13.39 -9.32 -9.29
N TYR A 156 13.60 -10.00 -10.43
CA TYR A 156 14.28 -9.42 -11.60
C TYR A 156 13.39 -8.56 -12.49
N ASN A 157 12.07 -8.73 -12.39
CA ASN A 157 11.12 -8.13 -13.32
C ASN A 157 10.85 -6.63 -13.09
N PHE A 158 10.99 -6.16 -11.84
CA PHE A 158 10.84 -4.75 -11.46
C PHE A 158 12.04 -4.27 -10.63
N PRO A 159 13.22 -4.13 -11.23
CA PRO A 159 14.46 -3.82 -10.51
C PRO A 159 14.55 -2.41 -9.92
N CYS A 160 13.64 -1.51 -10.29
CA CYS A 160 13.48 -0.18 -9.67
C CYS A 160 12.25 -0.12 -8.76
N TRP A 161 11.10 -0.54 -9.23
CA TRP A 161 9.86 -0.51 -8.44
C TRP A 161 9.96 -1.38 -7.18
N GLY A 162 10.37 -2.65 -7.33
CA GLY A 162 10.42 -3.60 -6.23
C GLY A 162 11.23 -3.12 -5.02
N PRO A 163 12.47 -2.62 -5.18
CA PRO A 163 13.21 -2.01 -4.09
C PRO A 163 12.53 -0.77 -3.49
N LEU A 164 11.96 0.11 -4.32
CA LEU A 164 11.35 1.36 -3.85
C LEU A 164 10.03 1.13 -3.11
N GLU A 165 9.21 0.15 -3.51
CA GLU A 165 7.98 -0.19 -2.81
C GLU A 165 8.21 -0.79 -1.42
N LYS A 166 9.31 -1.52 -1.23
CA LYS A 166 9.71 -2.07 0.06
C LYS A 166 10.43 -1.04 0.92
N LEU A 167 11.25 -0.18 0.31
CA LEU A 167 11.97 0.89 0.99
C LEU A 167 11.01 1.92 1.61
N ALA A 168 9.98 2.36 0.88
CA ALA A 168 9.11 3.45 1.31
C ALA A 168 8.43 3.19 2.67
N PRO A 169 7.71 2.06 2.89
CA PRO A 169 7.08 1.78 4.17
C PRO A 169 8.10 1.49 5.29
N ALA A 170 9.21 0.81 4.99
CA ALA A 170 10.28 0.55 5.97
C ALA A 170 10.91 1.86 6.46
N PHE A 171 11.24 2.75 5.55
CA PHE A 171 11.81 4.06 5.85
C PHE A 171 10.86 4.94 6.67
N LEU A 172 9.56 5.00 6.29
CA LEU A 172 8.55 5.71 7.09
C LEU A 172 8.39 5.13 8.49
N ALA A 173 8.49 3.81 8.63
CA ALA A 173 8.47 3.16 9.94
C ALA A 173 9.72 3.48 10.79
N GLY A 174 10.82 3.95 10.17
CA GLY A 174 12.08 4.20 10.86
C GLY A 174 13.00 2.98 10.92
N VAL A 175 12.86 2.06 9.94
CA VAL A 175 13.66 0.84 9.80
C VAL A 175 14.58 0.95 8.59
N PRO A 176 15.90 0.80 8.75
CA PRO A 176 16.85 0.82 7.65
C PRO A 176 16.70 -0.41 6.75
N SER A 177 17.14 -0.31 5.50
CA SER A 177 16.97 -1.35 4.49
C SER A 177 18.30 -1.84 3.93
N ILE A 178 18.40 -3.16 3.71
CA ILE A 178 19.42 -3.80 2.87
C ILE A 178 18.72 -4.33 1.62
N ILE A 179 19.04 -3.74 0.47
CA ILE A 179 18.46 -4.08 -0.82
C ILE A 179 19.31 -5.15 -1.49
N LYS A 180 18.72 -6.30 -1.79
CA LYS A 180 19.34 -7.40 -2.52
C LYS A 180 18.54 -7.69 -3.79
N PRO A 181 19.03 -7.34 -4.99
CA PRO A 181 18.35 -7.58 -6.27
C PRO A 181 18.50 -9.03 -6.73
N ALA A 182 17.68 -9.42 -7.70
CA ALA A 182 17.94 -10.63 -8.47
C ALA A 182 19.12 -10.42 -9.46
N THR A 183 19.89 -11.48 -9.69
CA THR A 183 21.11 -11.43 -10.52
C THR A 183 20.90 -10.83 -11.91
N PRO A 184 19.88 -11.23 -12.71
CA PRO A 184 19.80 -10.79 -14.11
C PRO A 184 19.71 -9.28 -14.31
N THR A 185 19.14 -8.55 -13.35
CA THR A 185 18.88 -7.10 -13.46
C THR A 185 19.54 -6.26 -12.37
N ALA A 186 20.49 -6.86 -11.65
CA ALA A 186 21.18 -6.21 -10.52
C ALA A 186 21.94 -4.95 -10.93
N PHE A 187 22.43 -4.85 -12.16
CA PHE A 187 23.11 -3.65 -12.67
C PHE A 187 22.19 -2.41 -12.70
N LEU A 188 20.89 -2.60 -13.00
CA LEU A 188 19.92 -1.51 -12.97
C LEU A 188 19.62 -1.09 -11.52
N THR A 189 19.41 -2.05 -10.61
CA THR A 189 19.22 -1.73 -9.18
C THR A 189 20.47 -1.07 -8.57
N ALA A 190 21.68 -1.47 -9.00
CA ALA A 190 22.92 -0.81 -8.59
C ALA A 190 22.96 0.65 -9.05
N GLY A 191 22.53 0.95 -10.30
CA GLY A 191 22.36 2.31 -10.79
C GLY A 191 21.38 3.12 -9.95
N LEU A 192 20.24 2.55 -9.61
CA LEU A 192 19.25 3.18 -8.73
C LEU A 192 19.86 3.49 -7.34
N VAL A 193 20.52 2.52 -6.71
CA VAL A 193 21.13 2.72 -5.38
C VAL A 193 22.27 3.73 -5.44
N ARG A 194 23.02 3.80 -6.54
CA ARG A 194 24.05 4.82 -6.72
C ARG A 194 23.46 6.23 -6.72
N LEU A 195 22.37 6.46 -7.44
CA LEU A 195 21.64 7.73 -7.40
C LEU A 195 21.11 8.05 -5.99
N ILE A 196 20.61 7.05 -5.27
CA ILE A 196 20.16 7.23 -3.87
C ILE A 196 21.35 7.63 -2.96
N ALA A 197 22.46 6.92 -3.03
CA ALA A 197 23.64 7.18 -2.21
C ALA A 197 24.28 8.54 -2.53
N ASP A 198 24.46 8.85 -3.82
CA ASP A 198 25.09 10.10 -4.29
C ASP A 198 24.23 11.33 -4.01
N SER A 199 22.91 11.17 -3.80
CA SER A 199 22.02 12.27 -3.43
C SER A 199 22.36 12.91 -2.07
N GLY A 200 22.98 12.17 -1.17
CA GLY A 200 23.24 12.61 0.21
C GLY A 200 21.97 12.95 1.03
N LEU A 201 20.76 12.60 0.55
CA LEU A 201 19.49 12.97 1.17
C LEU A 201 19.14 12.10 2.38
N LEU A 202 19.54 10.84 2.37
CA LEU A 202 19.17 9.88 3.40
C LEU A 202 20.25 9.80 4.50
N PRO A 203 19.85 9.55 5.75
CA PRO A 203 20.81 9.33 6.83
C PRO A 203 21.76 8.15 6.55
N ASP A 204 22.97 8.22 7.05
CA ASP A 204 23.96 7.16 6.97
C ASP A 204 23.40 5.83 7.49
N GLY A 205 23.60 4.75 6.75
CA GLY A 205 23.13 3.42 7.11
C GLY A 205 21.62 3.17 6.89
N ALA A 206 20.85 4.19 6.43
CA ALA A 206 19.43 4.02 6.12
C ALA A 206 19.20 3.06 4.94
N VAL A 207 20.11 3.04 3.97
CA VAL A 207 20.06 2.16 2.79
C VAL A 207 21.42 1.53 2.56
N GLN A 208 21.43 0.23 2.32
CA GLN A 208 22.59 -0.53 1.87
C GLN A 208 22.18 -1.43 0.70
N PHE A 209 23.15 -1.91 -0.06
CA PHE A 209 22.93 -2.71 -1.25
C PHE A 209 23.90 -3.89 -1.32
N VAL A 210 23.38 -5.09 -1.56
CA VAL A 210 24.16 -6.33 -1.71
C VAL A 210 24.09 -6.81 -3.15
N ALA A 211 25.19 -6.70 -3.89
CA ALA A 211 25.32 -7.20 -5.25
C ALA A 211 25.75 -8.67 -5.24
N GLY A 212 24.77 -9.58 -5.35
CA GLY A 212 25.05 -11.02 -5.38
C GLY A 212 24.03 -11.88 -4.65
N GLY A 213 24.46 -13.03 -4.14
CA GLY A 213 23.65 -13.91 -3.31
C GLY A 213 23.37 -13.31 -1.93
N VAL A 214 22.53 -13.97 -1.14
CA VAL A 214 22.31 -13.57 0.26
C VAL A 214 23.52 -13.86 1.15
N GLY A 215 24.48 -14.68 0.66
CA GLY A 215 25.63 -15.10 1.45
C GLY A 215 25.20 -15.67 2.80
N ASP A 216 25.90 -15.26 3.86
CA ASP A 216 25.60 -15.56 5.26
C ASP A 216 24.73 -14.50 5.95
N LEU A 217 24.18 -13.53 5.21
CA LEU A 217 23.40 -12.41 5.78
C LEU A 217 22.31 -12.90 6.72
N PHE A 218 21.61 -14.00 6.37
CA PHE A 218 20.52 -14.51 7.17
C PHE A 218 20.97 -15.13 8.51
N ASP A 219 22.21 -15.57 8.61
CA ASP A 219 22.78 -16.08 9.88
C ASP A 219 22.94 -14.97 10.92
N HIS A 220 22.99 -13.71 10.48
CA HIS A 220 23.20 -12.53 11.31
C HIS A 220 21.90 -11.77 11.66
N LEU A 221 20.73 -12.27 11.21
CA LEU A 221 19.45 -11.65 11.52
C LEU A 221 18.96 -12.03 12.92
N THR A 222 18.21 -11.12 13.53
CA THR A 222 17.67 -11.21 14.88
C THR A 222 16.13 -11.11 14.84
N GLU A 223 15.48 -11.33 15.97
CA GLU A 223 14.03 -11.22 16.17
C GLU A 223 13.46 -9.81 15.89
N GLN A 224 14.34 -8.80 15.81
CA GLN A 224 13.95 -7.42 15.48
C GLN A 224 14.07 -7.10 13.98
N ASP A 225 14.65 -8.01 13.20
CA ASP A 225 14.79 -7.85 11.75
C ASP A 225 13.59 -8.42 11.00
N LEU A 226 13.50 -8.09 9.74
CA LEU A 226 12.50 -8.66 8.85
C LEU A 226 13.08 -8.93 7.46
N VAL A 227 12.50 -9.89 6.77
CA VAL A 227 12.80 -10.23 5.37
C VAL A 227 11.55 -10.04 4.54
N SER A 228 11.64 -9.21 3.50
CA SER A 228 10.62 -9.10 2.45
C SER A 228 11.18 -9.74 1.18
N PHE A 229 10.50 -10.76 0.69
CA PHE A 229 10.92 -11.53 -0.47
C PHE A 229 9.92 -11.40 -1.61
N THR A 230 10.40 -11.16 -2.82
CA THR A 230 9.63 -11.31 -4.06
C THR A 230 10.35 -12.25 -5.01
N GLY A 231 9.68 -13.30 -5.47
CA GLY A 231 10.26 -14.30 -6.37
C GLY A 231 9.46 -15.59 -6.43
N SER A 232 10.10 -16.73 -6.78
CA SER A 232 9.40 -18.00 -6.89
C SER A 232 8.96 -18.58 -5.52
N ALA A 233 7.84 -19.28 -5.50
CA ALA A 233 7.33 -19.97 -4.31
C ALA A 233 8.33 -21.01 -3.75
N SER A 234 9.12 -21.65 -4.62
CA SER A 234 10.16 -22.59 -4.22
C SER A 234 11.28 -21.89 -3.42
N THR A 235 11.76 -20.75 -3.91
CA THR A 235 12.77 -19.92 -3.22
C THR A 235 12.19 -19.34 -1.92
N ALA A 236 10.95 -18.83 -1.95
CA ALA A 236 10.28 -18.34 -0.73
C ALA A 236 10.25 -19.42 0.37
N ARG A 237 9.92 -20.67 0.00
CA ARG A 237 9.91 -21.81 0.92
C ARG A 237 11.31 -22.09 1.49
N GLN A 238 12.32 -22.13 0.63
CA GLN A 238 13.72 -22.35 1.03
C GLN A 238 14.19 -21.28 2.00
N LEU A 239 13.97 -20.01 1.70
CA LEU A 239 14.38 -18.90 2.55
C LEU A 239 13.63 -18.88 3.88
N ARG A 240 12.31 -19.07 3.84
CA ARG A 240 11.46 -19.09 5.06
C ARG A 240 11.85 -20.19 6.04
N THR A 241 12.37 -21.32 5.56
CA THR A 241 12.83 -22.44 6.38
C THR A 241 14.30 -22.33 6.80
N HIS A 242 14.94 -21.20 6.54
CA HIS A 242 16.31 -20.96 7.00
C HIS A 242 16.41 -21.13 8.54
N PRO A 243 17.39 -21.90 9.06
CA PRO A 243 17.44 -22.26 10.48
C PRO A 243 17.41 -21.05 11.42
N ASN A 244 18.18 -19.99 11.12
CA ASN A 244 18.24 -18.80 11.97
C ASN A 244 16.93 -18.00 11.92
N LEU A 245 16.29 -17.86 10.74
CA LEU A 245 15.01 -17.16 10.63
C LEU A 245 13.93 -17.86 11.45
N SER A 246 13.88 -19.20 11.38
CA SER A 246 12.92 -20.00 12.15
C SER A 246 13.21 -19.95 13.66
N ALA A 247 14.47 -20.11 14.07
CA ALA A 247 14.87 -20.14 15.48
C ALA A 247 14.63 -18.82 16.20
N ARG A 248 14.78 -17.69 15.49
CA ARG A 248 14.59 -16.34 16.04
C ARG A 248 13.21 -15.72 15.73
N ALA A 249 12.34 -16.46 15.05
CA ALA A 249 11.04 -15.95 14.61
C ALA A 249 11.16 -14.60 13.84
N VAL A 250 12.17 -14.48 12.98
CA VAL A 250 12.37 -13.32 12.13
C VAL A 250 11.14 -13.16 11.24
N ARG A 251 10.58 -11.96 11.17
CA ARG A 251 9.41 -11.70 10.32
C ARG A 251 9.77 -11.94 8.86
N PHE A 252 8.96 -12.76 8.17
CA PHE A 252 9.19 -13.10 6.77
C PHE A 252 7.91 -12.88 5.97
N THR A 253 7.94 -11.90 5.06
CA THR A 253 6.88 -11.60 4.12
C THR A 253 7.29 -12.08 2.75
N ALA A 254 6.39 -12.75 2.01
CA ALA A 254 6.65 -13.19 0.66
C ALA A 254 5.53 -12.76 -0.29
N GLU A 255 5.95 -12.28 -1.45
CA GLU A 255 5.20 -12.22 -2.68
C GLU A 255 5.78 -13.29 -3.62
N ALA A 256 4.95 -14.26 -4.01
CA ALA A 256 5.43 -15.44 -4.74
C ALA A 256 4.58 -15.73 -5.97
N ASP A 257 4.66 -16.97 -6.48
CA ASP A 257 3.96 -17.43 -7.69
C ASP A 257 2.48 -17.05 -7.69
N SER A 258 1.97 -16.62 -8.82
CA SER A 258 0.58 -16.21 -8.94
C SER A 258 -0.07 -16.67 -10.22
N LEU A 259 -1.21 -17.36 -10.11
CA LEU A 259 -2.06 -17.72 -11.24
C LEU A 259 -3.25 -16.77 -11.35
N ASN A 260 -2.92 -15.49 -11.55
CA ASN A 260 -3.92 -14.43 -11.67
C ASN A 260 -4.95 -14.76 -12.75
N CYS A 261 -6.20 -14.44 -12.47
CA CYS A 261 -7.28 -14.66 -13.43
C CYS A 261 -7.96 -13.35 -13.85
N SER A 262 -8.52 -13.38 -15.05
CA SER A 262 -9.47 -12.37 -15.51
C SER A 262 -10.74 -13.10 -15.94
N ILE A 263 -11.90 -12.62 -15.50
CA ILE A 263 -13.20 -13.24 -15.72
C ILE A 263 -14.03 -12.31 -16.60
N LEU A 264 -14.44 -12.78 -17.78
CA LEU A 264 -15.38 -12.10 -18.65
C LEU A 264 -16.81 -12.45 -18.22
N GLY A 265 -17.66 -11.46 -17.97
CA GLY A 265 -19.08 -11.68 -17.67
C GLY A 265 -19.87 -12.22 -18.86
N PRO A 266 -20.96 -12.99 -18.65
CA PRO A 266 -21.80 -13.48 -19.73
C PRO A 266 -22.49 -12.36 -20.55
N ASP A 267 -22.69 -11.21 -19.95
CA ASP A 267 -23.25 -9.99 -20.57
C ASP A 267 -22.27 -9.32 -21.54
N ALA A 268 -20.97 -9.55 -21.37
CA ALA A 268 -19.91 -8.96 -22.17
C ALA A 268 -19.73 -9.71 -23.50
N THR A 269 -20.74 -9.56 -24.38
CA THR A 269 -20.80 -10.21 -25.69
C THR A 269 -19.96 -9.48 -26.75
N PRO A 270 -19.57 -10.13 -27.86
CA PRO A 270 -18.85 -9.45 -28.95
C PRO A 270 -19.56 -8.17 -29.41
N GLY A 271 -18.80 -7.07 -29.41
CA GLY A 271 -19.31 -5.73 -29.78
C GLY A 271 -19.72 -4.85 -28.60
N THR A 272 -19.69 -5.36 -27.37
CA THR A 272 -19.86 -4.55 -26.17
C THR A 272 -18.53 -3.90 -25.76
N PRO A 273 -18.56 -2.75 -25.06
CA PRO A 273 -17.35 -2.14 -24.52
C PRO A 273 -16.58 -3.05 -23.57
N GLU A 274 -17.27 -3.82 -22.73
CA GLU A 274 -16.68 -4.75 -21.78
C GLU A 274 -15.89 -5.86 -22.48
N PHE A 275 -16.42 -6.40 -23.59
CA PHE A 275 -15.69 -7.37 -24.41
C PHE A 275 -14.38 -6.80 -24.94
N ASP A 276 -14.42 -5.58 -25.49
CA ASP A 276 -13.24 -4.90 -26.00
C ASP A 276 -12.21 -4.57 -24.91
N LEU A 277 -12.68 -4.20 -23.72
CA LEU A 277 -11.86 -3.98 -22.54
C LEU A 277 -11.16 -5.25 -22.08
N TYR A 278 -11.88 -6.35 -21.98
CA TYR A 278 -11.33 -7.65 -21.61
C TYR A 278 -10.19 -8.08 -22.57
N VAL A 279 -10.46 -8.03 -23.87
CA VAL A 279 -9.46 -8.38 -24.91
C VAL A 279 -8.25 -7.46 -24.82
N LYS A 280 -8.47 -6.14 -24.62
CA LYS A 280 -7.38 -5.17 -24.45
C LYS A 280 -6.53 -5.47 -23.22
N GLN A 281 -7.17 -5.73 -22.07
CA GLN A 281 -6.46 -6.05 -20.83
C GLN A 281 -5.63 -7.32 -20.98
N LEU A 282 -6.20 -8.38 -21.56
CA LEU A 282 -5.50 -9.65 -21.75
C LEU A 282 -4.24 -9.48 -22.60
N VAL A 283 -4.35 -8.81 -23.75
CA VAL A 283 -3.19 -8.55 -24.63
C VAL A 283 -2.15 -7.68 -23.93
N THR A 284 -2.58 -6.63 -23.20
CA THR A 284 -1.68 -5.78 -22.44
C THR A 284 -0.89 -6.58 -21.39
N GLU A 285 -1.58 -7.46 -20.65
CA GLU A 285 -0.95 -8.27 -19.61
C GLU A 285 0.00 -9.36 -20.16
N MET A 286 -0.23 -9.80 -21.40
CA MET A 286 0.68 -10.72 -22.11
C MET A 286 1.94 -10.02 -22.63
N THR A 287 1.87 -8.74 -23.00
CA THR A 287 2.94 -8.08 -23.78
C THR A 287 3.77 -7.08 -22.99
N VAL A 288 3.19 -6.35 -22.01
CA VAL A 288 3.94 -5.43 -21.14
C VAL A 288 4.99 -6.22 -20.36
N LYS A 289 6.24 -5.76 -20.40
CA LYS A 289 7.42 -6.44 -19.82
C LYS A 289 7.55 -7.91 -20.28
N ALA A 290 7.15 -8.21 -21.54
CA ALA A 290 7.10 -9.56 -22.07
C ALA A 290 6.33 -10.54 -21.15
N GLY A 291 5.24 -10.06 -20.52
CA GLY A 291 4.43 -10.86 -19.59
C GLY A 291 5.10 -11.21 -18.27
N GLN A 292 6.31 -10.71 -17.99
CA GLN A 292 7.05 -10.95 -16.75
C GLN A 292 6.54 -10.04 -15.60
N LYS A 293 5.25 -10.16 -15.30
CA LYS A 293 4.59 -9.42 -14.22
C LYS A 293 4.00 -10.42 -13.24
N CYS A 294 4.23 -10.19 -11.96
CA CYS A 294 3.61 -10.96 -10.87
C CYS A 294 2.07 -10.92 -10.93
N THR A 295 1.52 -9.86 -11.53
CA THR A 295 0.08 -9.64 -11.71
C THR A 295 -0.45 -10.02 -13.09
N ALA A 296 0.35 -10.52 -14.04
CA ALA A 296 -0.10 -10.83 -15.40
C ALA A 296 -1.24 -11.88 -15.40
N ILE A 297 -2.19 -11.72 -16.34
CA ILE A 297 -3.32 -12.65 -16.50
C ILE A 297 -2.80 -13.97 -17.06
N ARG A 298 -2.78 -15.01 -16.23
CA ARG A 298 -2.36 -16.35 -16.62
C ARG A 298 -3.56 -17.21 -17.07
N ARG A 299 -4.72 -17.00 -16.43
CA ARG A 299 -5.96 -17.72 -16.68
C ARG A 299 -7.06 -16.72 -17.05
N ALA A 300 -7.45 -16.72 -18.30
CA ALA A 300 -8.50 -15.87 -18.83
C ALA A 300 -9.80 -16.70 -18.94
N PHE A 301 -10.70 -16.54 -17.98
CA PHE A 301 -11.97 -17.25 -17.92
C PHE A 301 -13.00 -16.57 -18.82
N VAL A 302 -13.60 -17.36 -19.73
CA VAL A 302 -14.50 -16.89 -20.77
C VAL A 302 -15.76 -17.75 -20.78
N PRO A 303 -16.98 -17.17 -20.89
CA PRO A 303 -18.18 -17.97 -21.15
C PRO A 303 -17.96 -18.85 -22.39
N GLY A 304 -18.32 -20.14 -22.30
CA GLY A 304 -18.01 -21.11 -23.36
C GLY A 304 -18.50 -20.68 -24.76
N GLU A 305 -19.64 -19.98 -24.83
CA GLU A 305 -20.23 -19.45 -26.06
C GLU A 305 -19.44 -18.28 -26.67
N HIS A 306 -18.58 -17.60 -25.91
CA HIS A 306 -17.77 -16.46 -26.38
C HIS A 306 -16.30 -16.84 -26.63
N LEU A 307 -15.91 -18.10 -26.38
CA LEU A 307 -14.51 -18.55 -26.44
C LEU A 307 -13.83 -18.26 -27.77
N ASP A 308 -14.47 -18.64 -28.88
CA ASP A 308 -13.91 -18.45 -30.22
C ASP A 308 -13.82 -16.98 -30.60
N ALA A 309 -14.83 -16.17 -30.23
CA ALA A 309 -14.83 -14.74 -30.49
C ALA A 309 -13.72 -14.04 -29.74
N VAL A 310 -13.48 -14.39 -28.46
CA VAL A 310 -12.37 -13.86 -27.66
C VAL A 310 -11.04 -14.29 -28.26
N ALA A 311 -10.90 -15.56 -28.64
CA ALA A 311 -9.68 -16.09 -29.25
C ALA A 311 -9.30 -15.32 -30.52
N ASP A 312 -10.27 -15.09 -31.41
CA ASP A 312 -10.05 -14.36 -32.67
C ASP A 312 -9.72 -12.89 -32.43
N ALA A 313 -10.41 -12.24 -31.50
CA ALA A 313 -10.15 -10.83 -31.16
C ALA A 313 -8.76 -10.63 -30.51
N VAL A 314 -8.33 -11.55 -29.61
CA VAL A 314 -6.99 -11.54 -29.01
C VAL A 314 -5.93 -11.80 -30.07
N ARG A 315 -6.11 -12.83 -30.94
CA ARG A 315 -5.21 -13.14 -32.04
C ARG A 315 -4.99 -11.92 -32.93
N GLY A 316 -6.06 -11.27 -33.39
CA GLY A 316 -5.97 -10.12 -34.29
C GLY A 316 -5.26 -8.91 -33.65
N ARG A 317 -5.17 -8.82 -32.30
CA ARG A 317 -4.37 -7.81 -31.62
C ARG A 317 -2.91 -8.26 -31.46
N LEU A 318 -2.67 -9.54 -31.13
CA LEU A 318 -1.32 -10.09 -30.98
C LEU A 318 -0.52 -10.09 -32.29
N GLU A 319 -1.17 -10.31 -33.44
CA GLU A 319 -0.55 -10.22 -34.78
C GLU A 319 0.09 -8.84 -35.06
N ARG A 320 -0.33 -7.81 -34.36
CA ARG A 320 0.20 -6.45 -34.50
C ARG A 320 1.31 -6.11 -33.50
N VAL A 321 1.65 -7.06 -32.64
CA VAL A 321 2.71 -6.86 -31.64
C VAL A 321 4.06 -7.12 -32.26
N VAL A 322 4.83 -6.08 -32.46
CA VAL A 322 6.22 -6.18 -32.94
C VAL A 322 7.12 -6.55 -31.76
N VAL A 323 7.79 -7.70 -31.88
CA VAL A 323 8.79 -8.17 -30.90
C VAL A 323 10.18 -7.81 -31.39
N GLY A 324 11.08 -7.33 -30.54
CA GLY A 324 12.44 -7.01 -30.98
C GLY A 324 13.23 -6.13 -30.03
N ASN A 325 14.23 -5.43 -30.61
CA ASN A 325 15.10 -4.54 -29.86
C ASN A 325 14.32 -3.33 -29.32
N PRO A 326 14.30 -3.10 -27.99
CA PRO A 326 13.60 -1.96 -27.38
C PRO A 326 14.04 -0.58 -27.86
N ALA A 327 15.23 -0.46 -28.46
CA ALA A 327 15.70 0.79 -29.03
C ALA A 327 14.92 1.21 -30.30
N ASN A 328 14.26 0.25 -30.96
CA ASN A 328 13.40 0.54 -32.10
C ASN A 328 12.01 1.01 -31.60
N PRO A 329 11.54 2.21 -31.97
CA PRO A 329 10.27 2.77 -31.49
C PRO A 329 9.02 2.01 -31.93
N ASP A 330 9.10 1.14 -32.95
CA ASP A 330 8.00 0.33 -33.42
C ASP A 330 7.82 -0.96 -32.58
N VAL A 331 8.84 -1.36 -31.83
CA VAL A 331 8.79 -2.52 -30.93
C VAL A 331 7.85 -2.27 -29.78
N ARG A 332 6.96 -3.22 -29.53
CA ARG A 332 5.96 -3.20 -28.47
C ARG A 332 6.22 -4.23 -27.37
N MET A 333 7.02 -5.23 -27.65
CA MET A 333 7.46 -6.23 -26.68
C MET A 333 8.95 -6.53 -26.89
N GLY A 334 9.73 -6.39 -25.84
CA GLY A 334 11.16 -6.69 -25.86
C GLY A 334 11.47 -8.13 -25.42
N ALA A 335 12.70 -8.34 -24.95
CA ALA A 335 13.17 -9.63 -24.47
C ALA A 335 12.70 -9.92 -23.02
N LEU A 336 12.71 -11.20 -22.64
CA LEU A 336 12.71 -11.62 -21.24
C LEU A 336 14.02 -11.19 -20.55
N ALA A 337 14.05 -11.16 -19.25
CA ALA A 337 15.20 -10.64 -18.48
C ALA A 337 16.52 -11.41 -18.68
N GLY A 338 16.47 -12.59 -19.30
CA GLY A 338 17.64 -13.38 -19.67
C GLY A 338 17.28 -14.72 -20.28
N LEU A 339 18.31 -15.42 -20.80
CA LEU A 339 18.14 -16.71 -21.44
C LEU A 339 17.63 -17.79 -20.47
N GLU A 340 18.08 -17.77 -19.20
CA GLU A 340 17.58 -18.70 -18.19
C GLU A 340 16.07 -18.55 -17.99
N GLN A 341 15.56 -17.31 -17.94
CA GLN A 341 14.13 -17.02 -17.83
C GLN A 341 13.36 -17.48 -19.05
N ARG A 342 13.92 -17.29 -20.25
CA ARG A 342 13.32 -17.81 -21.49
C ARG A 342 13.16 -19.33 -21.46
N GLU A 343 14.19 -20.05 -21.05
CA GLU A 343 14.16 -21.52 -20.97
C GLU A 343 13.19 -22.01 -19.87
N GLU A 344 13.05 -21.26 -18.77
CA GLU A 344 12.06 -21.56 -17.74
C GLU A 344 10.64 -21.42 -18.28
N VAL A 345 10.33 -20.34 -19.00
CA VAL A 345 9.02 -20.15 -19.63
C VAL A 345 8.74 -21.26 -20.65
N ARG A 346 9.74 -21.68 -21.44
CA ARG A 346 9.60 -22.79 -22.38
C ARG A 346 9.27 -24.11 -21.67
N ARG A 347 9.92 -24.41 -20.54
CA ARG A 347 9.59 -25.58 -19.72
C ARG A 347 8.16 -25.53 -19.18
N SER A 348 7.74 -24.37 -18.68
CA SER A 348 6.37 -24.15 -18.20
C SER A 348 5.34 -24.28 -19.32
N LEU A 349 5.63 -23.72 -20.51
CA LEU A 349 4.80 -23.90 -21.71
C LEU A 349 4.63 -25.36 -22.09
N LYS A 350 5.73 -26.11 -22.08
CA LYS A 350 5.67 -27.56 -22.38
C LYS A 350 4.75 -28.30 -21.41
N ALA A 351 4.76 -27.96 -20.15
CA ALA A 351 3.85 -28.54 -19.17
C ALA A 351 2.39 -28.08 -19.36
N LEU A 352 2.16 -26.84 -19.75
CA LEU A 352 0.81 -26.32 -20.06
C LEU A 352 0.19 -26.96 -21.30
N LEU A 353 1.01 -27.40 -22.28
CA LEU A 353 0.53 -28.07 -23.49
C LEU A 353 -0.03 -29.45 -23.21
N ASP A 354 0.22 -30.03 -22.03
CA ASP A 354 -0.52 -31.18 -21.53
C ASP A 354 -1.93 -30.76 -21.06
N GLY A 355 -2.90 -30.84 -21.96
CA GLY A 355 -4.28 -30.38 -21.73
C GLY A 355 -4.62 -29.02 -22.31
N SER A 356 -3.75 -28.45 -23.15
CA SER A 356 -4.00 -27.20 -23.87
C SER A 356 -3.56 -27.28 -25.34
N ARG A 357 -4.16 -26.46 -26.20
CA ARG A 357 -3.72 -26.26 -27.58
C ARG A 357 -3.31 -24.82 -27.85
N VAL A 358 -2.32 -24.63 -28.70
CA VAL A 358 -1.88 -23.29 -29.12
C VAL A 358 -2.93 -22.67 -30.04
N LEU A 359 -3.35 -21.46 -29.73
CA LEU A 359 -4.23 -20.63 -30.54
C LEU A 359 -3.44 -19.59 -31.34
N PHE A 360 -2.36 -19.07 -30.76
CA PHE A 360 -1.49 -18.04 -31.33
C PHE A 360 -0.07 -18.19 -30.83
N GLY A 361 0.91 -17.82 -31.67
CA GLY A 361 2.33 -17.80 -31.35
C GLY A 361 3.00 -19.17 -31.46
N SER A 362 4.28 -19.21 -31.08
CA SER A 362 5.09 -20.44 -31.12
C SER A 362 5.92 -20.53 -29.82
N PRO A 363 5.94 -21.70 -29.17
CA PRO A 363 6.85 -21.98 -28.05
C PRO A 363 8.34 -21.97 -28.46
N ASP A 364 8.64 -22.32 -29.71
CA ASP A 364 9.99 -22.65 -30.17
C ASP A 364 10.64 -21.54 -31.00
N SER A 365 9.84 -20.68 -31.65
CA SER A 365 10.32 -19.66 -32.57
C SER A 365 9.69 -18.29 -32.33
N VAL A 366 10.42 -17.24 -32.66
CA VAL A 366 9.93 -15.86 -32.63
C VAL A 366 10.59 -15.05 -33.75
N GLU A 367 9.78 -14.26 -34.46
CA GLU A 367 10.29 -13.25 -35.37
C GLU A 367 10.63 -11.98 -34.56
N VAL A 368 11.83 -11.45 -34.78
CA VAL A 368 12.31 -10.27 -34.04
C VAL A 368 12.76 -9.18 -35.00
N THR A 369 12.53 -7.93 -34.60
CA THR A 369 12.94 -6.75 -35.35
C THR A 369 14.20 -6.16 -34.70
N ASP A 370 15.21 -5.86 -35.52
CA ASP A 370 16.50 -5.25 -35.14
C ASP A 370 17.21 -5.99 -33.98
N ALA A 371 17.08 -7.32 -33.94
CA ALA A 371 17.68 -8.16 -32.91
C ALA A 371 18.01 -9.55 -33.46
N ASP A 372 18.71 -10.34 -32.65
CA ASP A 372 19.03 -11.74 -32.95
C ASP A 372 18.26 -12.65 -31.96
N ALA A 373 17.31 -13.42 -32.46
CA ALA A 373 16.45 -14.29 -31.66
C ALA A 373 17.22 -15.45 -30.95
N GLU A 374 18.38 -15.84 -31.46
CA GLU A 374 19.18 -16.89 -30.84
C GLU A 374 20.04 -16.34 -29.70
N ARG A 375 20.56 -15.13 -29.86
CA ARG A 375 21.42 -14.49 -28.86
C ARG A 375 20.62 -13.80 -27.75
N GLY A 376 19.53 -13.12 -28.09
CA GLY A 376 18.69 -12.43 -27.13
C GLY A 376 17.64 -13.36 -26.50
N ALA A 377 17.09 -12.91 -25.37
CA ALA A 377 16.12 -13.71 -24.62
C ALA A 377 14.67 -13.51 -25.12
N PHE A 378 14.45 -13.47 -26.42
CA PHE A 378 13.15 -13.25 -27.02
C PHE A 378 12.25 -14.50 -27.01
N LEU A 379 10.95 -14.28 -26.89
CA LEU A 379 9.91 -15.30 -26.96
C LEU A 379 8.66 -14.71 -27.63
N SER A 380 7.98 -15.52 -28.46
CA SER A 380 6.68 -15.13 -29.02
C SER A 380 5.62 -15.00 -27.93
N PRO A 381 4.67 -14.06 -28.03
CA PRO A 381 3.44 -14.16 -27.25
C PRO A 381 2.72 -15.47 -27.60
N VAL A 382 2.29 -16.22 -26.58
CA VAL A 382 1.60 -17.50 -26.76
C VAL A 382 0.24 -17.48 -26.08
N LEU A 383 -0.82 -17.66 -26.88
CA LEU A 383 -2.19 -17.85 -26.41
C LEU A 383 -2.58 -19.32 -26.50
N LEU A 384 -3.06 -19.84 -25.37
CA LEU A 384 -3.52 -21.25 -25.30
C LEU A 384 -5.05 -21.30 -25.14
N ALA A 385 -5.67 -22.37 -25.63
CA ALA A 385 -6.99 -22.81 -25.18
C ALA A 385 -6.78 -24.02 -24.27
N ALA A 386 -7.22 -23.94 -23.05
CA ALA A 386 -7.03 -24.98 -22.05
C ALA A 386 -8.36 -25.64 -21.65
N ASP A 387 -8.29 -26.95 -21.41
CA ASP A 387 -9.38 -27.67 -20.77
C ASP A 387 -9.52 -27.20 -19.33
N PRO A 388 -10.72 -26.75 -18.86
CA PRO A 388 -10.94 -26.36 -17.49
C PRO A 388 -10.64 -27.48 -16.46
N GLY A 389 -10.65 -28.72 -16.85
CA GLY A 389 -10.27 -29.89 -16.05
C GLY A 389 -8.75 -30.10 -15.91
N SER A 390 -7.93 -29.52 -16.80
CA SER A 390 -6.48 -29.70 -16.78
C SER A 390 -5.86 -29.19 -15.50
N ALA A 391 -5.07 -30.04 -14.81
CA ALA A 391 -4.33 -29.61 -13.61
C ALA A 391 -3.26 -28.56 -13.96
N ALA A 392 -2.60 -28.70 -15.09
CA ALA A 392 -1.49 -27.84 -15.48
C ALA A 392 -1.88 -26.34 -15.53
N VAL A 393 -3.06 -25.99 -16.07
CA VAL A 393 -3.51 -24.59 -16.16
C VAL A 393 -3.76 -23.97 -14.79
N HIS A 394 -3.99 -24.78 -13.76
CA HIS A 394 -4.25 -24.35 -12.38
C HIS A 394 -3.03 -24.47 -11.45
N GLU A 395 -1.92 -25.05 -11.93
CA GLU A 395 -0.73 -25.34 -11.13
C GLU A 395 0.55 -24.67 -11.67
N VAL A 396 0.66 -24.54 -13.00
CA VAL A 396 1.90 -24.09 -13.66
C VAL A 396 1.81 -22.60 -14.01
N GLU A 397 2.73 -21.82 -13.49
CA GLU A 397 2.93 -20.43 -13.91
C GLU A 397 4.02 -20.35 -14.99
N ALA A 398 3.65 -19.91 -16.19
CA ALA A 398 4.61 -19.52 -17.23
C ALA A 398 4.88 -18.01 -17.09
N PHE A 399 6.00 -17.64 -16.43
CA PHE A 399 6.32 -16.24 -16.10
C PHE A 399 6.88 -15.49 -17.32
N GLY A 400 6.05 -15.36 -18.35
CA GLY A 400 6.38 -14.77 -19.64
C GLY A 400 5.11 -14.36 -20.41
N PRO A 401 5.20 -14.12 -21.72
CA PRO A 401 4.09 -13.63 -22.54
C PRO A 401 3.08 -14.76 -22.90
N VAL A 402 2.58 -15.44 -21.87
CA VAL A 402 1.72 -16.63 -22.00
C VAL A 402 0.43 -16.43 -21.21
N SER A 403 -0.70 -16.72 -21.85
CA SER A 403 -2.01 -16.78 -21.18
C SER A 403 -2.87 -17.90 -21.74
N SER A 404 -3.75 -18.46 -20.91
CA SER A 404 -4.65 -19.55 -21.29
C SER A 404 -6.10 -19.08 -21.22
N LEU A 405 -6.85 -19.22 -22.32
CA LEU A 405 -8.31 -19.10 -22.33
C LEU A 405 -8.91 -20.38 -21.74
N VAL A 406 -9.75 -20.24 -20.75
CA VAL A 406 -10.40 -21.34 -20.04
C VAL A 406 -11.91 -21.13 -20.09
N PRO A 407 -12.68 -21.98 -20.76
CA PRO A 407 -14.12 -21.84 -20.84
C PRO A 407 -14.80 -22.15 -19.50
N TYR A 408 -15.91 -21.47 -19.21
CA TYR A 408 -16.81 -21.77 -18.10
C TYR A 408 -18.28 -21.70 -18.55
N THR A 409 -19.18 -22.33 -17.78
CA THR A 409 -20.60 -22.48 -18.13
C THR A 409 -21.56 -21.93 -17.06
N SER A 410 -21.07 -21.65 -15.85
CA SER A 410 -21.88 -21.05 -14.79
C SER A 410 -21.02 -20.20 -13.85
N THR A 411 -21.67 -19.33 -13.05
CA THR A 411 -21.03 -18.50 -12.05
C THR A 411 -20.31 -19.35 -10.99
N GLU A 412 -20.94 -20.40 -10.52
CA GLU A 412 -20.36 -21.32 -9.52
C GLU A 412 -19.09 -21.99 -10.08
N GLN A 413 -19.13 -22.42 -11.32
CA GLN A 413 -17.97 -23.05 -11.97
C GLN A 413 -16.79 -22.09 -12.07
N VAL A 414 -17.00 -20.84 -12.49
CA VAL A 414 -15.86 -19.89 -12.61
C VAL A 414 -15.26 -19.51 -11.25
N ILE A 415 -16.08 -19.46 -10.21
CA ILE A 415 -15.59 -19.27 -8.82
C ILE A 415 -14.74 -20.47 -8.40
N GLU A 416 -15.18 -21.70 -8.65
CA GLU A 416 -14.42 -22.90 -8.36
C GLU A 416 -13.10 -22.96 -9.14
N LEU A 417 -13.13 -22.67 -10.44
CA LEU A 417 -11.95 -22.64 -11.30
C LEU A 417 -10.94 -21.58 -10.84
N ALA A 418 -11.41 -20.41 -10.40
CA ALA A 418 -10.54 -19.38 -9.84
C ALA A 418 -9.84 -19.87 -8.57
N ALA A 419 -10.58 -20.51 -7.66
CA ALA A 419 -10.07 -21.06 -6.40
C ALA A 419 -8.98 -22.15 -6.62
N ARG A 420 -9.06 -22.94 -7.70
CA ARG A 420 -8.06 -23.96 -8.04
C ARG A 420 -6.64 -23.40 -8.23
N GLY A 421 -6.48 -22.09 -8.44
CA GLY A 421 -5.17 -21.43 -8.43
C GLY A 421 -4.48 -21.37 -7.07
N GLN A 422 -5.16 -21.74 -5.99
CA GLN A 422 -4.63 -21.84 -4.61
C GLN A 422 -4.05 -20.52 -4.05
N GLY A 423 -4.51 -19.41 -4.57
CA GLY A 423 -4.07 -18.07 -4.19
C GLY A 423 -3.46 -17.30 -5.36
N SER A 424 -3.77 -16.01 -5.41
CA SER A 424 -3.31 -15.09 -6.46
C SER A 424 -3.10 -13.69 -5.92
N LEU A 425 -2.20 -12.95 -6.54
CA LEU A 425 -1.95 -11.54 -6.22
C LEU A 425 -3.08 -10.65 -6.73
N ALA A 426 -3.54 -10.90 -7.95
CA ALA A 426 -4.55 -10.09 -8.59
C ALA A 426 -5.58 -10.94 -9.34
N GLY A 427 -6.80 -10.40 -9.44
CA GLY A 427 -7.84 -10.89 -10.33
C GLY A 427 -8.60 -9.72 -10.93
N SER A 428 -9.35 -9.96 -12.02
CA SER A 428 -10.29 -9.00 -12.55
C SER A 428 -11.60 -9.65 -13.00
N VAL A 429 -12.67 -8.86 -12.92
CA VAL A 429 -14.00 -9.22 -13.44
C VAL A 429 -14.42 -8.10 -14.38
N VAL A 430 -14.71 -8.44 -15.63
CA VAL A 430 -15.10 -7.47 -16.65
C VAL A 430 -16.55 -7.73 -17.05
N THR A 431 -17.46 -6.88 -16.63
CA THR A 431 -18.91 -7.05 -16.76
C THR A 431 -19.66 -5.73 -16.47
N GLY A 432 -20.77 -5.50 -17.13
CA GLY A 432 -21.74 -4.47 -16.77
C GLY A 432 -22.83 -4.97 -15.81
N ASP A 433 -22.92 -6.29 -15.58
CA ASP A 433 -23.89 -6.91 -14.67
C ASP A 433 -23.41 -6.84 -13.23
N ARG A 434 -24.12 -6.08 -12.41
CA ARG A 434 -23.77 -5.83 -10.99
C ARG A 434 -23.99 -7.05 -10.09
N ASP A 435 -24.98 -7.86 -10.39
CA ASP A 435 -25.29 -9.04 -9.59
C ASP A 435 -24.24 -10.12 -9.84
N PHE A 436 -23.88 -10.35 -11.12
CA PHE A 436 -22.76 -11.21 -11.50
C PHE A 436 -21.44 -10.71 -10.85
N ALA A 437 -21.14 -9.42 -10.96
CA ALA A 437 -19.92 -8.84 -10.37
C ALA A 437 -19.88 -9.08 -8.86
N ARG A 438 -20.99 -8.84 -8.15
CA ARG A 438 -21.06 -9.05 -6.69
C ARG A 438 -20.83 -10.51 -6.31
N GLU A 439 -21.51 -11.43 -6.98
CA GLU A 439 -21.43 -12.85 -6.69
C GLU A 439 -20.02 -13.40 -6.93
N VAL A 440 -19.45 -13.11 -8.11
CA VAL A 440 -18.09 -13.56 -8.46
C VAL A 440 -17.05 -12.94 -7.54
N VAL A 441 -17.08 -11.61 -7.31
CA VAL A 441 -16.09 -10.94 -6.45
C VAL A 441 -16.11 -11.52 -5.05
N LEU A 442 -17.28 -11.70 -4.44
CA LEU A 442 -17.37 -12.27 -3.09
C LEU A 442 -16.95 -13.75 -3.05
N GLY A 443 -17.21 -14.50 -4.10
CA GLY A 443 -16.81 -15.90 -4.23
C GLY A 443 -15.31 -16.10 -4.41
N VAL A 444 -14.63 -15.21 -5.15
CA VAL A 444 -13.20 -15.35 -5.43
C VAL A 444 -12.29 -14.53 -4.51
N ALA A 445 -12.84 -13.55 -3.75
CA ALA A 445 -12.06 -12.68 -2.88
C ALA A 445 -11.15 -13.42 -1.88
N PRO A 446 -11.57 -14.54 -1.24
CA PRO A 446 -10.70 -15.29 -0.33
C PRO A 446 -9.40 -15.83 -0.98
N TRP A 447 -9.36 -15.89 -2.32
CA TRP A 447 -8.25 -16.43 -3.09
C TRP A 447 -7.36 -15.36 -3.75
N HIS A 448 -7.66 -14.07 -3.55
CA HIS A 448 -6.98 -12.97 -4.21
C HIS A 448 -6.56 -11.89 -3.23
N GLY A 449 -5.40 -11.30 -3.44
CA GLY A 449 -4.98 -10.11 -2.70
C GLY A 449 -5.67 -8.84 -3.18
N ARG A 450 -5.96 -8.76 -4.49
CA ARG A 450 -6.61 -7.61 -5.11
C ARG A 450 -7.54 -8.03 -6.25
N LEU A 451 -8.71 -7.41 -6.33
CA LEU A 451 -9.66 -7.61 -7.43
C LEU A 451 -9.96 -6.26 -8.10
N LEU A 452 -9.91 -6.25 -9.44
CA LEU A 452 -10.38 -5.16 -10.28
C LEU A 452 -11.75 -5.55 -10.85
N VAL A 453 -12.76 -4.71 -10.68
CA VAL A 453 -14.01 -4.79 -11.44
C VAL A 453 -13.97 -3.70 -12.49
N LEU A 454 -14.23 -4.04 -13.73
CA LEU A 454 -14.08 -3.14 -14.87
C LEU A 454 -15.32 -3.17 -15.76
N ASP A 455 -15.88 -2.00 -16.00
CA ASP A 455 -16.96 -1.76 -16.98
C ASP A 455 -16.65 -0.56 -17.88
N GLN A 456 -17.57 -0.19 -18.76
CA GLN A 456 -17.38 0.93 -19.66
C GLN A 456 -17.24 2.29 -18.95
N THR A 457 -17.74 2.43 -17.71
CA THR A 457 -17.78 3.73 -17.01
C THR A 457 -16.43 4.10 -16.44
N ASP A 458 -15.65 3.11 -16.02
CA ASP A 458 -14.32 3.31 -15.44
C ASP A 458 -13.16 2.99 -16.40
N ALA A 459 -13.46 2.55 -17.62
CA ALA A 459 -12.51 2.14 -18.65
C ALA A 459 -11.36 3.12 -18.90
N LYS A 460 -11.61 4.44 -18.76
CA LYS A 460 -10.62 5.51 -18.99
C LYS A 460 -9.85 5.90 -17.73
N SER A 461 -10.42 5.68 -16.55
CA SER A 461 -9.86 6.06 -15.25
C SER A 461 -9.20 4.90 -14.52
N SER A 462 -9.52 3.67 -14.91
CA SER A 462 -8.92 2.45 -14.35
C SER A 462 -7.41 2.41 -14.54
N THR A 463 -6.70 1.96 -13.51
CA THR A 463 -5.25 1.69 -13.56
C THR A 463 -4.91 0.38 -14.29
N GLY A 464 -5.91 -0.42 -14.63
CA GLY A 464 -5.78 -1.73 -15.27
C GLY A 464 -5.48 -2.87 -14.29
N HIS A 465 -5.57 -4.10 -14.80
CA HIS A 465 -5.42 -5.33 -14.03
C HIS A 465 -4.06 -5.40 -13.31
N GLY A 466 -3.00 -5.10 -14.02
CA GLY A 466 -1.63 -5.36 -13.58
C GLY A 466 -0.96 -4.25 -12.76
N SER A 467 -1.65 -3.20 -12.35
CA SER A 467 -1.04 -2.05 -11.66
C SER A 467 -1.29 -2.11 -10.15
N PRO A 468 -0.30 -2.49 -9.32
CA PRO A 468 -0.42 -2.41 -7.87
C PRO A 468 -0.32 -0.95 -7.42
N MET A 469 -1.33 -0.49 -6.67
CA MET A 469 -1.37 0.89 -6.17
C MET A 469 -0.84 0.95 -4.74
N PRO A 470 0.01 1.94 -4.38
CA PRO A 470 0.60 2.04 -3.03
C PRO A 470 -0.42 2.14 -1.89
N GLN A 471 -1.64 2.59 -2.18
CA GLN A 471 -2.74 2.70 -1.23
C GLN A 471 -3.40 1.37 -0.91
N LEU A 472 -3.28 0.39 -1.82
CA LEU A 472 -3.90 -0.92 -1.73
C LEU A 472 -2.88 -1.96 -1.30
N VAL A 473 -3.36 -3.01 -0.66
CA VAL A 473 -2.54 -4.18 -0.34
C VAL A 473 -2.05 -4.81 -1.64
N HIS A 474 -0.77 -5.11 -1.70
CA HIS A 474 -0.14 -5.97 -2.69
C HIS A 474 0.38 -7.22 -2.00
N GLY A 475 -0.06 -8.37 -2.44
CA GLY A 475 0.17 -9.66 -1.83
C GLY A 475 -0.98 -10.58 -2.16
N GLY A 476 -1.00 -11.77 -1.60
CA GLY A 476 -2.08 -12.71 -1.84
C GLY A 476 -1.96 -13.96 -0.98
N PRO A 477 -3.05 -14.71 -0.80
CA PRO A 477 -3.08 -15.90 0.04
C PRO A 477 -2.36 -17.08 -0.63
N GLY A 478 -2.13 -18.13 0.14
CA GLY A 478 -1.67 -19.42 -0.34
C GLY A 478 -0.37 -19.37 -1.13
N ARG A 479 -0.39 -19.86 -2.39
CA ARG A 479 0.82 -19.88 -3.24
C ARG A 479 1.40 -18.49 -3.53
N ALA A 480 0.59 -17.45 -3.46
CA ALA A 480 1.06 -16.08 -3.63
C ALA A 480 1.94 -15.56 -2.46
N GLY A 481 2.18 -16.40 -1.46
CA GLY A 481 3.15 -16.14 -0.40
C GLY A 481 2.53 -15.85 0.97
N GLY A 482 1.27 -15.45 1.05
CA GLY A 482 0.57 -15.13 2.29
C GLY A 482 1.01 -13.82 2.96
N GLY A 483 1.80 -13.00 2.25
CA GLY A 483 2.27 -11.72 2.73
C GLY A 483 1.37 -10.56 2.31
N GLU A 484 1.54 -9.43 2.98
CA GLU A 484 0.98 -8.15 2.58
C GLU A 484 2.14 -7.15 2.39
N GLU A 485 2.22 -6.55 1.22
CA GLU A 485 3.13 -5.45 0.91
C GLU A 485 2.32 -4.22 0.52
N MET A 486 2.90 -3.03 0.60
CA MET A 486 2.22 -1.77 0.37
C MET A 486 0.98 -1.58 1.29
N GLY A 487 -0.15 -1.14 0.78
CA GLY A 487 -1.37 -0.92 1.56
C GLY A 487 -1.35 0.38 2.39
N GLY A 488 -0.56 1.37 2.00
CA GLY A 488 -0.43 2.65 2.69
C GLY A 488 0.10 2.47 4.11
N VAL A 489 -0.61 3.00 5.10
CA VAL A 489 -0.19 2.91 6.52
C VAL A 489 -0.13 1.45 7.03
N ARG A 490 -0.87 0.50 6.42
CA ARG A 490 -0.75 -0.93 6.78
C ARG A 490 0.68 -1.43 6.53
N GLY A 491 1.26 -1.11 5.37
CA GLY A 491 2.65 -1.46 5.05
C GLY A 491 3.66 -0.85 6.03
N VAL A 492 3.43 0.39 6.48
CA VAL A 492 4.27 1.02 7.53
C VAL A 492 4.16 0.24 8.84
N LYS A 493 2.94 -0.09 9.28
CA LYS A 493 2.70 -0.86 10.52
C LYS A 493 3.36 -2.25 10.51
N HIS A 494 3.57 -2.84 9.33
CA HIS A 494 4.24 -4.12 9.20
C HIS A 494 5.72 -4.07 9.67
N HIS A 495 6.36 -2.91 9.56
CA HIS A 495 7.74 -2.64 10.02
C HIS A 495 7.78 -2.11 11.47
N MET A 496 6.67 -2.19 12.19
CA MET A 496 6.55 -1.72 13.57
C MET A 496 6.13 -2.86 14.50
N GLN A 497 6.43 -2.71 15.79
CA GLN A 497 5.92 -3.59 16.84
C GLN A 497 4.67 -2.98 17.46
N ARG A 498 3.55 -3.70 17.42
CA ARG A 498 2.34 -3.35 18.15
C ARG A 498 2.47 -3.85 19.59
N THR A 499 2.27 -2.95 20.55
CA THR A 499 2.35 -3.26 21.98
C THR A 499 1.08 -2.74 22.68
N ALA A 500 0.41 -3.59 23.44
CA ALA A 500 -0.66 -3.15 24.33
C ALA A 500 -0.02 -2.58 25.59
N VAL A 501 -0.26 -1.29 25.83
CA VAL A 501 0.23 -0.57 27.03
C VAL A 501 -0.95 -0.38 27.98
N GLN A 502 -0.78 -0.76 29.23
CA GLN A 502 -1.80 -0.65 30.28
C GLN A 502 -1.29 0.30 31.38
N GLY A 503 -2.15 1.18 31.85
CA GLY A 503 -1.76 2.14 32.88
C GLY A 503 -2.87 3.11 33.25
N SER A 504 -2.52 4.08 34.09
CA SER A 504 -3.40 5.20 34.39
C SER A 504 -3.52 6.14 33.17
N PRO A 505 -4.57 6.97 33.11
CA PRO A 505 -4.73 7.99 32.07
C PRO A 505 -3.49 8.88 31.90
N GLU A 506 -2.87 9.31 33.01
CA GLU A 506 -1.68 10.17 32.98
C GLU A 506 -0.48 9.47 32.30
N MET A 507 -0.27 8.19 32.62
CA MET A 507 0.82 7.43 32.05
C MET A 507 0.60 7.18 30.54
N LEU A 508 -0.64 6.85 30.15
CA LEU A 508 -0.96 6.68 28.75
C LEU A 508 -0.83 8.00 27.98
N THR A 509 -1.26 9.12 28.54
CA THR A 509 -1.06 10.45 27.94
C THR A 509 0.43 10.77 27.76
N ALA A 510 1.26 10.51 28.76
CA ALA A 510 2.70 10.74 28.66
C ALA A 510 3.38 9.87 27.59
N ILE A 511 2.95 8.62 27.43
CA ILE A 511 3.52 7.66 26.47
C ILE A 511 3.05 7.95 25.05
N THR A 512 1.78 8.28 24.87
CA THR A 512 1.18 8.46 23.54
C THR A 512 1.35 9.87 22.97
N GLY A 513 1.58 10.86 23.83
CA GLY A 513 1.56 12.28 23.47
C GLY A 513 0.15 12.78 23.09
N GLN A 514 -0.89 12.03 23.48
CA GLN A 514 -2.29 12.41 23.30
C GLN A 514 -2.99 12.43 24.66
N TRP A 515 -3.84 13.43 24.88
CA TRP A 515 -4.63 13.47 26.12
C TRP A 515 -5.63 12.30 26.15
N VAL A 516 -5.59 11.57 27.24
CA VAL A 516 -6.46 10.42 27.50
C VAL A 516 -7.51 10.82 28.55
N PRO A 517 -8.79 10.51 28.35
CA PRO A 517 -9.84 10.79 29.33
C PRO A 517 -9.51 10.24 30.73
N GLY A 518 -9.62 11.10 31.74
CA GLY A 518 -9.19 10.80 33.12
C GLY A 518 -7.86 11.45 33.50
N THR A 519 -7.05 11.89 32.53
CA THR A 519 -5.86 12.69 32.79
C THR A 519 -6.25 14.09 33.31
N GLU A 520 -5.45 14.65 34.18
CA GLU A 520 -5.65 16.00 34.72
C GLU A 520 -5.80 17.02 33.59
N ARG A 521 -6.81 17.89 33.72
CA ARG A 521 -7.08 19.01 32.83
C ARG A 521 -6.34 20.27 33.29
N ARG A 522 -5.78 21.00 32.37
CA ARG A 522 -5.01 22.22 32.60
C ARG A 522 -5.88 23.44 32.31
N VAL A 523 -6.62 23.89 33.28
CA VAL A 523 -7.36 25.16 33.19
C VAL A 523 -6.40 26.31 33.51
N THR A 524 -6.26 27.28 32.61
CA THR A 524 -5.35 28.41 32.72
C THR A 524 -6.12 29.71 32.57
N ASP A 525 -5.57 30.82 33.15
CA ASP A 525 -6.17 32.15 33.03
C ASP A 525 -6.26 32.66 31.59
N VAL A 526 -5.36 32.16 30.70
CA VAL A 526 -5.37 32.49 29.30
C VAL A 526 -6.21 31.44 28.57
N HIS A 527 -7.25 31.89 27.87
CA HIS A 527 -8.08 31.04 27.05
C HIS A 527 -7.23 30.27 26.03
N PRO A 528 -7.37 28.94 25.86
CA PRO A 528 -6.54 28.16 24.93
C PRO A 528 -6.54 28.68 23.48
N PHE A 529 -7.63 29.29 23.02
CA PHE A 529 -7.73 29.89 21.68
C PHE A 529 -6.93 31.20 21.52
N ARG A 530 -6.34 31.70 22.61
CA ARG A 530 -5.40 32.86 22.63
C ARG A 530 -3.94 32.44 22.57
N LYS A 531 -3.67 31.13 22.63
CA LYS A 531 -2.32 30.57 22.58
C LYS A 531 -1.94 30.22 21.15
N HIS A 532 -0.71 30.59 20.76
CA HIS A 532 -0.11 30.08 19.53
C HIS A 532 0.23 28.59 19.70
N LEU A 533 0.49 27.91 18.58
CA LEU A 533 0.70 26.46 18.55
C LEU A 533 1.76 25.99 19.55
N GLU A 534 2.85 26.74 19.68
CA GLU A 534 4.00 26.44 20.56
C GLU A 534 3.69 26.69 22.08
N GLU A 535 2.67 27.45 22.35
CA GLU A 535 2.24 27.78 23.72
C GLU A 535 1.21 26.79 24.24
N LEU A 536 0.51 26.10 23.31
CA LEU A 536 -0.45 25.06 23.65
C LEU A 536 0.24 23.84 24.26
N ARG A 537 -0.44 23.22 25.21
CA ARG A 537 -0.02 21.98 25.83
C ARG A 537 -1.18 20.96 25.79
N ILE A 538 -0.84 19.69 25.68
CA ILE A 538 -1.80 18.60 25.86
C ILE A 538 -2.48 18.77 27.22
N GLY A 539 -3.82 18.66 27.23
CA GLY A 539 -4.62 18.87 28.43
C GLY A 539 -5.06 20.33 28.69
N ASP A 540 -4.57 21.32 27.92
CA ASP A 540 -5.08 22.69 28.01
C ASP A 540 -6.59 22.70 27.77
N THR A 541 -7.35 23.24 28.73
CA THR A 541 -8.80 23.06 28.78
C THR A 541 -9.50 24.41 28.95
N VAL A 542 -10.64 24.55 28.28
CA VAL A 542 -11.64 25.59 28.57
C VAL A 542 -12.95 24.92 28.96
N VAL A 543 -13.62 25.51 29.95
CA VAL A 543 -14.97 25.14 30.37
C VAL A 543 -15.89 26.32 30.09
N GLY A 544 -16.95 26.09 29.32
CA GLY A 544 -17.91 27.09 28.91
C GLY A 544 -19.33 26.71 29.32
N GLY A 545 -20.13 27.70 29.69
CA GLY A 545 -21.53 27.50 30.13
C GLY A 545 -21.74 27.86 31.61
N PRO A 546 -22.89 27.53 32.23
CA PRO A 546 -23.99 26.79 31.61
C PRO A 546 -24.84 27.61 30.62
N ARG A 547 -25.46 26.95 29.64
CA ARG A 547 -26.50 27.52 28.79
C ARG A 547 -27.75 26.62 28.83
N ARG A 548 -28.87 27.24 29.25
CA ARG A 548 -30.16 26.56 29.26
C ARG A 548 -30.73 26.39 27.87
N VAL A 549 -31.27 25.22 27.57
CA VAL A 549 -31.98 24.88 26.35
C VAL A 549 -33.49 25.15 26.54
N THR A 550 -34.03 26.07 25.77
CA THR A 550 -35.45 26.42 25.89
C THR A 550 -36.28 25.84 24.71
N LEU A 551 -37.57 25.76 24.90
CA LEU A 551 -38.49 25.40 23.80
C LEU A 551 -38.35 26.37 22.64
N GLU A 552 -38.23 27.68 22.89
CA GLU A 552 -38.02 28.72 21.89
C GLU A 552 -36.75 28.48 21.07
N ASP A 553 -35.65 28.06 21.70
CA ASP A 553 -34.40 27.71 21.00
C ASP A 553 -34.61 26.55 20.00
N VAL A 554 -35.38 25.53 20.40
CA VAL A 554 -35.70 24.37 19.53
C VAL A 554 -36.60 24.75 18.38
N GLU A 555 -37.66 25.54 18.66
CA GLU A 555 -38.59 26.00 17.62
C GLU A 555 -37.92 26.97 16.63
N HIS A 556 -37.07 27.88 17.14
CA HIS A 556 -36.28 28.77 16.29
C HIS A 556 -35.27 27.99 15.44
N PHE A 557 -34.60 27.00 16.00
CA PHE A 557 -33.66 26.17 15.26
C PHE A 557 -34.37 25.36 14.14
N ALA A 558 -35.56 24.82 14.45
CA ALA A 558 -36.39 24.14 13.46
C ALA A 558 -36.81 25.05 12.31
N GLU A 559 -37.28 26.28 12.64
CA GLU A 559 -37.64 27.28 11.63
C GLU A 559 -36.42 27.69 10.78
N PHE A 560 -35.26 27.95 11.42
CA PHE A 560 -34.04 28.39 10.76
C PHE A 560 -33.45 27.33 9.83
N THR A 561 -33.47 26.07 10.24
CA THR A 561 -32.84 24.96 9.51
C THR A 561 -33.79 24.17 8.61
N GLY A 562 -35.09 24.23 8.90
CA GLY A 562 -36.09 23.37 8.25
C GLY A 562 -36.20 21.96 8.87
N ASP A 563 -35.46 21.67 9.94
CA ASP A 563 -35.51 20.37 10.65
C ASP A 563 -36.71 20.33 11.59
N THR A 564 -37.84 19.98 11.03
CA THR A 564 -39.13 19.86 11.74
C THR A 564 -39.48 18.41 12.09
N PHE A 565 -38.48 17.59 12.35
CA PHE A 565 -38.67 16.20 12.71
C PHE A 565 -39.53 16.07 13.98
N TYR A 566 -40.49 15.14 13.97
CA TYR A 566 -41.53 15.04 14.99
C TYR A 566 -41.01 14.99 16.43
N ALA A 567 -39.88 14.34 16.65
CA ALA A 567 -39.28 14.22 17.99
C ALA A 567 -38.91 15.57 18.61
N HIS A 568 -38.76 16.62 17.80
CA HIS A 568 -38.48 17.98 18.24
C HIS A 568 -39.74 18.85 18.31
N MET A 569 -40.74 18.58 17.45
CA MET A 569 -41.88 19.51 17.22
C MET A 569 -43.23 19.00 17.71
N ASP A 570 -43.43 17.70 17.83
CA ASP A 570 -44.73 17.09 18.19
C ASP A 570 -44.61 16.35 19.53
N ALA A 571 -45.27 16.91 20.55
CA ALA A 571 -45.22 16.37 21.91
C ALA A 571 -45.89 14.99 22.01
N ASP A 572 -47.01 14.79 21.31
CA ASP A 572 -47.77 13.53 21.39
C ASP A 572 -47.01 12.41 20.67
N ALA A 573 -46.44 12.70 19.52
CA ALA A 573 -45.61 11.74 18.77
C ALA A 573 -44.29 11.45 19.48
N ALA A 574 -43.63 12.44 20.08
CA ALA A 574 -42.40 12.28 20.83
C ALA A 574 -42.64 11.43 22.10
N ALA A 575 -43.78 11.61 22.79
CA ALA A 575 -44.13 10.78 23.97
C ALA A 575 -44.31 9.30 23.62
N GLN A 576 -44.61 8.96 22.37
CA GLN A 576 -44.72 7.57 21.92
C GLN A 576 -43.36 6.99 21.41
N ASN A 577 -42.35 7.81 21.29
CA ASN A 577 -41.03 7.36 20.86
C ASN A 577 -40.36 6.51 21.97
N PRO A 578 -39.90 5.29 21.66
CA PRO A 578 -39.33 4.39 22.67
C PRO A 578 -37.99 4.87 23.27
N PHE A 579 -37.36 5.86 22.67
CA PHE A 579 -36.07 6.38 23.11
C PHE A 579 -36.18 7.70 23.90
N PHE A 580 -37.17 8.54 23.61
CA PHE A 580 -37.21 9.90 24.19
C PHE A 580 -38.28 10.08 25.25
N GLY A 581 -39.50 9.66 24.99
CA GLY A 581 -40.64 9.80 25.92
C GLY A 581 -41.19 11.23 26.04
N GLU A 582 -40.50 12.22 25.52
CA GLU A 582 -40.87 13.62 25.40
C GLU A 582 -40.13 14.30 24.26
N ARG A 583 -40.48 15.57 23.93
CA ARG A 583 -39.74 16.34 22.95
C ARG A 583 -38.31 16.59 23.38
N VAL A 584 -37.35 16.43 22.46
CA VAL A 584 -35.90 16.61 22.68
C VAL A 584 -35.33 17.71 21.78
N ALA A 585 -34.25 18.32 22.19
CA ALA A 585 -33.48 19.25 21.37
C ALA A 585 -32.80 18.54 20.19
N HIS A 586 -32.67 19.26 19.07
CA HIS A 586 -31.89 18.79 17.94
C HIS A 586 -30.43 18.54 18.34
N GLY A 587 -29.85 17.44 17.94
CA GLY A 587 -28.44 17.16 18.23
C GLY A 587 -27.51 18.24 17.67
N TYR A 588 -27.80 18.77 16.47
CA TYR A 588 -27.04 19.86 15.87
C TYR A 588 -27.21 21.21 16.60
N LEU A 589 -28.35 21.47 17.24
CA LEU A 589 -28.51 22.61 18.13
C LEU A 589 -27.57 22.49 19.33
N VAL A 590 -27.49 21.30 19.94
CA VAL A 590 -26.58 21.04 21.06
C VAL A 590 -25.12 21.32 20.68
N VAL A 591 -24.68 20.83 19.51
CA VAL A 591 -23.32 21.09 19.00
C VAL A 591 -23.10 22.57 18.70
N SER A 592 -24.11 23.26 18.15
CA SER A 592 -24.04 24.70 17.85
C SER A 592 -23.93 25.54 19.13
N PHE A 593 -24.69 25.20 20.18
CA PHE A 593 -24.60 25.84 21.49
C PHE A 593 -23.23 25.61 22.13
N ALA A 594 -22.74 24.38 22.08
CA ALA A 594 -21.41 24.04 22.59
C ALA A 594 -20.31 24.85 21.89
N ALA A 595 -20.41 25.04 20.55
CA ALA A 595 -19.48 25.87 19.80
C ALA A 595 -19.48 27.34 20.29
N GLY A 596 -20.64 27.89 20.56
CA GLY A 596 -20.78 29.24 21.14
C GLY A 596 -20.23 29.37 22.55
N LEU A 597 -20.19 28.28 23.30
CA LEU A 597 -19.71 28.27 24.70
C LEU A 597 -18.20 28.18 24.85
N PHE A 598 -17.50 27.53 23.90
CA PHE A 598 -16.04 27.39 23.98
C PHE A 598 -15.24 28.39 23.13
N VAL A 599 -15.89 29.16 22.26
CA VAL A 599 -15.19 30.10 21.39
C VAL A 599 -14.74 31.33 22.12
N ASP A 600 -13.53 31.82 21.82
CA ASP A 600 -13.14 33.20 22.12
C ASP A 600 -13.46 34.06 20.88
N PRO A 601 -14.37 35.05 20.97
CA PRO A 601 -14.86 35.78 19.82
C PRO A 601 -13.89 36.78 19.21
N ALA A 602 -12.82 37.14 19.92
CA ALA A 602 -11.87 38.11 19.40
C ALA A 602 -10.82 37.47 18.49
N PRO A 603 -10.28 38.18 17.47
CA PRO A 603 -9.22 37.67 16.61
C PRO A 603 -8.06 37.11 17.41
N GLY A 604 -7.60 35.91 17.09
CA GLY A 604 -6.56 35.19 17.79
C GLY A 604 -5.82 34.17 16.92
N PRO A 605 -4.94 33.34 17.53
CA PRO A 605 -4.15 32.35 16.82
C PRO A 605 -4.97 31.23 16.19
N VAL A 606 -6.18 30.93 16.65
CA VAL A 606 -7.07 29.98 16.02
C VAL A 606 -7.58 30.56 14.70
N LEU A 607 -7.18 29.95 13.59
CA LEU A 607 -7.43 30.45 12.24
C LEU A 607 -8.73 29.90 11.66
N ALA A 608 -9.07 28.67 11.99
CA ALA A 608 -10.27 27.99 11.49
C ALA A 608 -10.64 26.79 12.36
N ASN A 609 -11.94 26.52 12.47
CA ASN A 609 -12.46 25.19 12.77
C ASN A 609 -12.76 24.54 11.44
N PHE A 610 -12.08 23.42 11.13
CA PHE A 610 -12.21 22.78 9.81
C PHE A 610 -12.88 21.42 9.84
N GLY A 611 -13.25 20.93 11.03
CA GLY A 611 -13.91 19.65 11.13
C GLY A 611 -14.35 19.24 12.52
N VAL A 612 -15.22 18.26 12.54
CA VAL A 612 -15.68 17.53 13.71
C VAL A 612 -15.53 16.05 13.43
N ASP A 613 -14.86 15.31 14.32
CA ASP A 613 -14.70 13.87 14.21
C ASP A 613 -15.45 13.14 15.33
N SER A 614 -15.84 11.89 15.08
CA SER A 614 -16.36 10.94 16.08
C SER A 614 -17.55 11.45 16.90
N LEU A 615 -18.39 12.32 16.30
CA LEU A 615 -19.58 12.87 16.97
C LEU A 615 -20.56 11.75 17.37
N ARG A 616 -20.92 11.76 18.67
CA ARG A 616 -21.95 10.90 19.24
C ARG A 616 -22.86 11.72 20.15
N PHE A 617 -24.17 11.54 20.02
CA PHE A 617 -25.17 11.96 20.99
C PHE A 617 -25.41 10.80 21.92
N LEU A 618 -25.27 11.02 23.24
CA LEU A 618 -25.25 9.97 24.25
C LEU A 618 -26.50 9.96 25.09
N THR A 619 -26.91 11.13 25.55
CA THR A 619 -28.12 11.32 26.35
C THR A 619 -28.99 12.37 25.66
N PRO A 620 -30.31 12.15 25.50
CA PRO A 620 -31.22 13.16 24.96
C PRO A 620 -31.19 14.42 25.80
N VAL A 621 -31.25 15.58 25.16
CA VAL A 621 -31.36 16.88 25.81
C VAL A 621 -32.82 17.30 25.75
N THR A 622 -33.38 17.54 26.92
CA THR A 622 -34.77 18.01 27.07
C THR A 622 -34.81 19.53 27.35
N PHE A 623 -36.04 20.07 27.39
CA PHE A 623 -36.20 21.48 27.74
C PHE A 623 -35.78 21.73 29.18
N ASP A 624 -35.18 22.91 29.40
CA ASP A 624 -34.64 23.35 30.64
C ASP A 624 -33.31 22.68 31.08
N ASP A 625 -32.78 21.75 30.29
CA ASP A 625 -31.43 21.27 30.48
C ASP A 625 -30.40 22.42 30.36
N GLU A 626 -29.42 22.41 31.23
CA GLU A 626 -28.30 23.35 31.21
C GLU A 626 -27.05 22.69 30.68
N LEU A 627 -26.58 23.14 29.53
CA LEU A 627 -25.43 22.58 28.83
C LEU A 627 -24.12 23.28 29.26
N THR A 628 -23.15 22.46 29.63
CA THR A 628 -21.77 22.87 29.85
C THR A 628 -20.86 22.11 28.90
N ILE A 629 -19.90 22.80 28.28
CA ILE A 629 -18.85 22.21 27.45
C ILE A 629 -17.53 22.20 28.15
N THR A 630 -16.83 21.10 28.13
CA THR A 630 -15.41 20.98 28.45
C THR A 630 -14.66 20.65 27.18
N LEU A 631 -13.78 21.57 26.73
CA LEU A 631 -12.96 21.38 25.51
C LEU A 631 -11.50 21.29 25.93
N THR A 632 -10.86 20.14 25.65
CA THR A 632 -9.50 19.81 26.09
C THR A 632 -8.57 19.54 24.91
N ALA A 633 -7.39 20.16 24.86
CA ALA A 633 -6.39 19.92 23.83
C ALA A 633 -5.91 18.45 23.90
N LYS A 634 -6.35 17.63 22.94
CA LYS A 634 -6.11 16.18 22.87
C LYS A 634 -4.85 15.84 22.11
N GLN A 635 -4.60 16.51 20.98
CA GLN A 635 -3.43 16.28 20.14
C GLN A 635 -3.00 17.58 19.46
N ILE A 636 -1.71 17.84 19.40
CA ILE A 636 -1.11 19.00 18.73
C ILE A 636 -0.19 18.48 17.63
N THR A 637 -0.45 18.88 16.37
CA THR A 637 0.26 18.41 15.19
C THR A 637 0.87 19.60 14.44
N PRO A 638 2.16 19.94 14.65
CA PRO A 638 2.85 20.96 13.86
C PRO A 638 2.91 20.58 12.38
N ARG A 639 2.82 21.57 11.49
CA ARG A 639 3.09 21.40 10.06
C ARG A 639 4.39 22.08 9.68
N ASP A 640 5.38 21.33 9.17
CA ASP A 640 6.74 21.87 8.92
C ASP A 640 6.76 23.01 7.89
N THR A 641 5.88 22.95 6.89
CA THR A 641 5.88 23.88 5.74
C THR A 641 4.81 24.95 5.80
N ALA A 642 4.07 25.07 6.92
CA ALA A 642 2.99 26.03 7.08
C ALA A 642 3.21 26.89 8.34
N ALA A 643 2.74 28.12 8.31
CA ALA A 643 2.73 29.04 9.45
C ALA A 643 1.67 28.66 10.52
N TYR A 644 1.14 27.43 10.46
CA TYR A 644 0.16 26.90 11.38
C TYR A 644 0.34 25.40 11.61
N GLY A 645 -0.32 24.88 12.63
CA GLY A 645 -0.50 23.46 12.86
C GLY A 645 -1.95 23.10 13.11
N GLU A 646 -2.21 21.82 13.35
CA GLU A 646 -3.53 21.29 13.68
C GLU A 646 -3.60 21.00 15.17
N VAL A 647 -4.75 21.31 15.78
CA VAL A 647 -5.06 20.89 17.15
C VAL A 647 -6.38 20.14 17.13
N ARG A 648 -6.35 18.94 17.70
CA ARG A 648 -7.53 18.14 17.99
C ARG A 648 -7.93 18.35 19.44
N TRP A 649 -9.18 18.66 19.67
CA TRP A 649 -9.75 18.93 20.98
C TRP A 649 -10.80 17.90 21.31
N ASP A 650 -10.72 17.27 22.48
CA ASP A 650 -11.81 16.47 23.05
C ASP A 650 -12.89 17.40 23.55
N ALA A 651 -14.10 17.29 23.04
CA ALA A 651 -15.28 18.06 23.43
C ALA A 651 -16.26 17.14 24.13
N ASP A 652 -16.52 17.43 25.41
CA ASP A 652 -17.52 16.75 26.24
C ASP A 652 -18.59 17.73 26.67
N VAL A 653 -19.79 17.58 26.15
CA VAL A 653 -20.96 18.40 26.51
C VAL A 653 -21.77 17.65 27.55
N THR A 654 -21.96 18.27 28.71
CA THR A 654 -22.69 17.67 29.83
C THR A 654 -23.94 18.49 30.17
N ASN A 655 -24.96 17.83 30.74
CA ASN A 655 -26.12 18.49 31.34
C ASN A 655 -25.83 18.89 32.80
N GLN A 656 -26.81 19.49 33.49
CA GLN A 656 -26.73 19.90 34.89
C GLN A 656 -26.49 18.75 35.88
N ASN A 657 -26.78 17.51 35.47
CA ASN A 657 -26.55 16.32 36.32
C ASN A 657 -25.12 15.76 36.13
N GLY A 658 -24.35 16.31 35.19
CA GLY A 658 -23.04 15.81 34.81
C GLY A 658 -23.09 14.66 33.82
N ASP A 659 -24.26 14.32 33.26
CA ASP A 659 -24.38 13.29 32.22
C ASP A 659 -23.84 13.85 30.89
N SER A 660 -22.99 13.08 30.23
CA SER A 660 -22.50 13.46 28.90
C SER A 660 -23.64 13.33 27.88
N VAL A 661 -23.98 14.44 27.22
CA VAL A 661 -25.05 14.50 26.22
C VAL A 661 -24.51 14.40 24.79
N ALA A 662 -23.31 14.94 24.57
CA ALA A 662 -22.61 14.81 23.30
C ALA A 662 -21.10 14.74 23.52
N ARG A 663 -20.43 13.90 22.74
CA ARG A 663 -18.96 13.79 22.72
C ARG A 663 -18.45 13.77 21.28
N TYR A 664 -17.38 14.53 21.03
CA TYR A 664 -16.78 14.62 19.69
C TYR A 664 -15.37 15.25 19.78
N ASP A 665 -14.61 15.13 18.70
CA ASP A 665 -13.37 15.90 18.57
C ASP A 665 -13.60 17.13 17.68
N VAL A 666 -13.14 18.31 18.12
CA VAL A 666 -13.08 19.53 17.31
C VAL A 666 -11.70 19.65 16.68
N LEU A 667 -11.65 19.99 15.39
CA LEU A 667 -10.41 20.12 14.63
C LEU A 667 -10.17 21.58 14.27
N THR A 668 -9.07 22.16 14.78
CA THR A 668 -8.74 23.57 14.51
C THR A 668 -7.37 23.72 13.86
N LEU A 669 -7.23 24.77 13.04
CA LEU A 669 -5.93 25.28 12.59
C LEU A 669 -5.49 26.39 13.53
N VAL A 670 -4.26 26.29 14.02
CA VAL A 670 -3.70 27.27 15.00
C VAL A 670 -2.39 27.82 14.46
N ALA A 671 -2.26 29.16 14.44
CA ALA A 671 -1.06 29.83 13.97
C ALA A 671 0.14 29.52 14.86
N LYS A 672 1.31 29.43 14.24
CA LYS A 672 2.60 29.42 14.92
C LYS A 672 3.00 30.85 15.34
N GLN A 673 3.89 30.94 16.32
CA GLN A 673 4.57 32.24 16.59
C GLN A 673 5.39 32.61 15.33
N SER A 674 5.29 33.87 14.93
CA SER A 674 6.01 34.43 13.77
C SER A 674 7.48 34.68 14.07
#